data_067628fe60e33f156e9343921ddc5fbd
#
_entry.id   067628fe60e33f156e9343921ddc5fbd
#
_cell.length_a   1.000
_cell.length_b   1.000
_cell.length_c   1.000
_cell.angle_alpha   90.00
_cell.angle_beta   90.00
_cell.angle_gamma   90.00
#
_symmetry.space_group_name_H-M   'P 1'
#
loop_
_entity.id
_entity.type
_entity.pdbx_description
1 polymer ?
#
loop_
_entity_poly.entity_id
_entity_poly.type
_entity_poly.pdbx_seq_one_letter_code
_entity_poly.pdbx_strand_id
1 'polypeptide(L)'
;MQARYITEWLKENNRYKDGKRTAIVLCDEHLLQTVIHCIPDEVESLNVTTGYPLQQTLIASMVSQLLTLQMEGYSIQEQSFRLHHVNRVLRHPYGKYLIPGVAEIIEKLNKERQYYVKPEEGLPLSYYSSDRQNLPALVNWLSETIRSIGMNGAADKDPLFEESVFRMYTLLTRLSELMANGDLEADKVIFRRLLTQLIASTSIPFHGEPAQGVQVMGVLETRNLDFDHVLVLSCNEGNMPKGIDDASFIPHLIRKAYNLTTIDNKVSIYSYYFHSLIQRAKDVTFLYNNSTQGSHTGEMSRFILQLMVEWNHPIHRLTLQAGQDPMCVEAKIVEKNEAVLRKLDEMSYFSPTAINTYITCKLKYYFKYIAGIKEADEIDVDDVDNRIFGNIFHTAAQLMYEKLLPREIITAKDIDKLLKTGKSTQSLISGNADLTLDDIVDESFAQELFNQQPGTRKHPKLNGLQLINREVIIKYLHQLLRIDRRTAPLRVIGHEFPVKRPLTIKVNGLEKQIETGGRIDRLDEIHVDSDKARLRVVDYKTGSKVANSLKSVDEMFDPKFLDKKNDYTMQAMLYSLIEATNDIEHNPNHHAVSPALLFIQHAGSEDYTPVLSIDTEEITDVTVYEEDFLRKLTHILEEIHNPDIAFEPTSNPNSCNYCPYKQMCGR
;
A
#
# COMPACT_ATOMS: atom_id res chain seq x y z
N MET A 1 13.40 -19.17 -11.95
CA MET A 1 13.34 -20.44 -12.69
C MET A 1 14.64 -21.20 -12.65
N GLN A 2 15.76 -20.63 -13.08
CA GLN A 2 17.05 -21.34 -13.06
C GLN A 2 17.37 -21.93 -11.68
N ALA A 3 17.15 -21.19 -10.60
CA ALA A 3 17.39 -21.68 -9.24
C ALA A 3 16.47 -22.87 -8.87
N ARG A 4 15.19 -22.87 -9.29
CA ARG A 4 14.28 -23.99 -9.02
C ARG A 4 14.70 -25.29 -9.72
N TYR A 5 15.32 -25.19 -10.88
CA TYR A 5 15.84 -26.36 -11.59
C TYR A 5 16.96 -27.08 -10.83
N ILE A 6 17.66 -26.39 -9.94
CA ILE A 6 18.72 -26.95 -9.10
C ILE A 6 18.23 -28.18 -8.32
N THR A 7 17.02 -28.11 -7.75
CA THR A 7 16.44 -29.20 -6.97
C THR A 7 16.28 -30.46 -7.83
N GLU A 8 15.75 -30.30 -9.05
CA GLU A 8 15.59 -31.41 -9.99
C GLU A 8 16.94 -31.94 -10.46
N TRP A 9 17.85 -31.07 -10.86
CA TRP A 9 19.19 -31.43 -11.33
C TRP A 9 20.01 -32.15 -10.29
N LEU A 10 19.96 -31.76 -9.00
CA LEU A 10 20.65 -32.42 -7.91
C LEU A 10 20.07 -33.81 -7.63
N LYS A 11 18.74 -33.97 -7.69
CA LYS A 11 18.06 -35.24 -7.46
C LYS A 11 18.26 -36.23 -8.61
N GLU A 12 18.34 -35.73 -9.84
CA GLU A 12 18.65 -36.53 -11.00
C GLU A 12 20.04 -37.17 -10.85
N ASN A 13 20.14 -38.50 -11.04
CA ASN A 13 21.34 -39.26 -10.88
C ASN A 13 21.99 -39.17 -9.46
N ASN A 14 21.26 -38.69 -8.45
CA ASN A 14 21.74 -38.49 -7.08
C ASN A 14 23.02 -37.63 -6.98
N ARG A 15 23.20 -36.63 -7.83
CA ARG A 15 24.40 -35.77 -7.89
C ARG A 15 24.73 -35.12 -6.54
N TYR A 16 23.74 -34.93 -5.66
CA TYR A 16 23.95 -34.37 -4.32
C TYR A 16 24.81 -35.28 -3.41
N LYS A 17 24.87 -36.61 -3.68
CA LYS A 17 25.66 -37.55 -2.90
C LYS A 17 27.16 -37.47 -3.19
N ASP A 18 27.55 -36.95 -4.36
CA ASP A 18 28.95 -36.80 -4.75
C ASP A 18 29.67 -35.65 -4.04
N GLY A 19 28.94 -34.87 -3.23
CA GLY A 19 29.47 -33.87 -2.33
C GLY A 19 30.38 -32.88 -3.05
N LYS A 20 31.65 -32.83 -2.66
CA LYS A 20 32.64 -31.89 -3.23
C LYS A 20 32.91 -32.02 -4.74
N ARG A 21 32.44 -33.09 -5.37
CA ARG A 21 32.56 -33.27 -6.83
C ARG A 21 31.41 -32.64 -7.61
N THR A 22 30.41 -32.13 -6.93
CA THR A 22 29.27 -31.46 -7.53
C THR A 22 29.37 -29.95 -7.29
N ALA A 23 29.37 -29.17 -8.39
CA ALA A 23 29.49 -27.73 -8.33
C ALA A 23 28.28 -27.03 -8.99
N ILE A 24 27.76 -26.03 -8.31
CA ILE A 24 26.80 -25.04 -8.81
C ILE A 24 27.53 -23.73 -8.96
N VAL A 25 27.76 -23.31 -10.22
CA VAL A 25 28.56 -22.13 -10.53
C VAL A 25 27.65 -20.98 -10.91
N LEU A 26 27.82 -19.84 -10.23
CA LEU A 26 27.04 -18.62 -10.44
C LEU A 26 27.82 -17.65 -11.32
N CYS A 27 27.35 -17.41 -12.55
CA CYS A 27 27.85 -16.30 -13.36
C CYS A 27 27.28 -14.95 -12.89
N ASP A 28 26.10 -14.97 -12.23
CA ASP A 28 25.51 -13.86 -11.54
C ASP A 28 25.37 -14.22 -10.05
N GLU A 29 26.22 -13.62 -9.22
CA GLU A 29 26.26 -13.89 -7.77
C GLU A 29 25.02 -13.37 -7.02
N HIS A 30 24.22 -12.46 -7.62
CA HIS A 30 22.97 -11.99 -7.03
C HIS A 30 21.91 -13.12 -6.89
N LEU A 31 22.07 -14.20 -7.62
CA LEU A 31 21.20 -15.38 -7.49
C LEU A 31 21.47 -16.22 -6.24
N LEU A 32 22.56 -16.00 -5.51
CA LEU A 32 22.99 -16.84 -4.40
C LEU A 32 21.86 -17.12 -3.40
N GLN A 33 21.17 -16.10 -2.96
CA GLN A 33 20.09 -16.23 -1.97
C GLN A 33 18.95 -17.14 -2.49
N THR A 34 18.54 -16.92 -3.75
CA THR A 34 17.51 -17.77 -4.38
C THR A 34 17.99 -19.19 -4.56
N VAL A 35 19.27 -19.40 -4.87
CA VAL A 35 19.89 -20.70 -5.03
C VAL A 35 19.90 -21.48 -3.70
N ILE A 36 20.32 -20.86 -2.61
CA ILE A 36 20.33 -21.49 -1.28
C ILE A 36 18.94 -22.00 -0.90
N HIS A 37 17.88 -21.21 -1.15
CA HIS A 37 16.50 -21.62 -0.87
C HIS A 37 15.94 -22.72 -1.80
N CYS A 38 16.64 -23.02 -2.90
CA CYS A 38 16.27 -24.10 -3.82
C CYS A 38 17.14 -25.36 -3.68
N ILE A 39 18.06 -25.39 -2.74
CA ILE A 39 18.81 -26.59 -2.40
C ILE A 39 17.84 -27.55 -1.68
N PRO A 40 17.73 -28.82 -2.11
CA PRO A 40 16.85 -29.77 -1.45
C PRO A 40 17.39 -30.22 -0.07
N ASP A 41 16.47 -30.53 0.84
CA ASP A 41 16.78 -30.91 2.23
C ASP A 41 17.66 -32.20 2.34
N GLU A 42 17.69 -33.00 1.28
CA GLU A 42 18.51 -34.19 1.20
C GLU A 42 20.03 -33.91 1.08
N VAL A 43 20.41 -32.65 0.84
CA VAL A 43 21.81 -32.22 0.82
C VAL A 43 22.30 -32.01 2.25
N GLU A 44 23.09 -32.95 2.77
CA GLU A 44 23.57 -32.92 4.17
C GLU A 44 24.55 -31.77 4.44
N SER A 45 25.36 -31.38 3.45
CA SER A 45 26.35 -30.32 3.60
C SER A 45 26.48 -29.49 2.32
N LEU A 46 26.65 -28.19 2.50
CA LEU A 46 26.80 -27.21 1.44
C LEU A 46 27.98 -26.31 1.75
N ASN A 47 28.87 -26.09 0.79
CA ASN A 47 29.93 -25.09 0.88
C ASN A 47 29.63 -23.95 -0.05
N VAL A 48 29.53 -22.74 0.50
CA VAL A 48 29.27 -21.50 -0.25
C VAL A 48 30.53 -20.63 -0.20
N THR A 49 31.18 -20.45 -1.34
CA THR A 49 32.41 -19.64 -1.43
C THR A 49 32.16 -18.20 -1.88
N THR A 50 31.04 -17.94 -2.58
CA THR A 50 30.62 -16.57 -2.89
C THR A 50 30.16 -15.88 -1.63
N GLY A 51 30.66 -14.68 -1.35
CA GLY A 51 30.22 -13.92 -0.20
C GLY A 51 28.75 -13.44 -0.34
N TYR A 52 28.10 -13.29 0.81
CA TYR A 52 26.75 -12.72 0.84
C TYR A 52 26.83 -11.21 0.54
N PRO A 53 26.12 -10.68 -0.48
CA PRO A 53 26.19 -9.26 -0.82
C PRO A 53 25.72 -8.38 0.33
N LEU A 54 26.57 -7.44 0.79
CA LEU A 54 26.21 -6.51 1.87
C LEU A 54 24.95 -5.70 1.54
N GLN A 55 24.75 -5.37 0.27
CA GLN A 55 23.56 -4.65 -0.22
C GLN A 55 22.25 -5.36 0.08
N GLN A 56 22.24 -6.68 0.17
CA GLN A 56 21.03 -7.49 0.44
C GLN A 56 20.75 -7.67 1.94
N THR A 57 21.60 -7.11 2.80
CA THR A 57 21.42 -7.19 4.26
C THR A 57 20.45 -6.12 4.79
N LEU A 58 19.83 -6.42 5.92
CA LEU A 58 18.97 -5.46 6.61
C LEU A 58 19.75 -4.21 7.05
N ILE A 59 21.04 -4.35 7.42
CA ILE A 59 21.84 -3.19 7.83
C ILE A 59 22.05 -2.20 6.67
N ALA A 60 22.20 -2.67 5.44
CA ALA A 60 22.32 -1.80 4.26
C ALA A 60 21.04 -0.99 4.02
N SER A 61 19.86 -1.63 4.18
CA SER A 61 18.59 -0.94 4.06
C SER A 61 18.39 0.07 5.20
N MET A 62 18.80 -0.26 6.42
CA MET A 62 18.75 0.65 7.57
C MET A 62 19.60 1.90 7.34
N VAL A 63 20.84 1.75 6.89
CA VAL A 63 21.73 2.87 6.55
C VAL A 63 21.12 3.75 5.46
N SER A 64 20.55 3.16 4.43
CA SER A 64 19.86 3.91 3.37
C SER A 64 18.69 4.73 3.91
N GLN A 65 17.89 4.17 4.81
CA GLN A 65 16.76 4.88 5.42
C GLN A 65 17.21 5.98 6.38
N LEU A 66 18.27 5.76 7.17
CA LEU A 66 18.85 6.77 8.03
C LEU A 66 19.41 7.94 7.24
N LEU A 67 20.11 7.67 6.12
CA LEU A 67 20.59 8.73 5.22
C LEU A 67 19.43 9.51 4.60
N THR A 68 18.39 8.81 4.13
CA THR A 68 17.20 9.45 3.55
C THR A 68 16.48 10.32 4.60
N LEU A 69 16.36 9.84 5.84
CA LEU A 69 15.80 10.62 6.95
C LEU A 69 16.57 11.93 7.16
N GLN A 70 17.91 11.87 7.16
CA GLN A 70 18.74 13.05 7.40
C GLN A 70 18.82 14.02 6.20
N MET A 71 18.80 13.50 4.97
CA MET A 71 18.94 14.31 3.77
C MET A 71 17.61 14.90 3.27
N GLU A 72 16.54 14.12 3.35
CA GLU A 72 15.24 14.43 2.76
C GLU A 72 14.13 14.60 3.80
N GLY A 73 14.25 13.92 4.95
CA GLY A 73 13.18 13.85 5.96
C GLY A 73 13.05 15.09 6.84
N TYR A 74 14.07 15.91 6.97
CA TYR A 74 14.01 17.06 7.85
C TYR A 74 13.59 18.35 7.12
N SER A 75 12.64 19.08 7.71
CA SER A 75 12.22 20.40 7.25
C SER A 75 12.95 21.50 8.03
N ILE A 76 13.67 22.39 7.31
CA ILE A 76 14.36 23.54 7.93
C ILE A 76 13.34 24.54 8.49
N GLN A 77 12.24 24.73 7.78
CA GLN A 77 11.19 25.70 8.17
C GLN A 77 10.51 25.28 9.46
N GLU A 78 10.22 23.97 9.59
CA GLU A 78 9.51 23.42 10.75
C GLU A 78 10.44 22.94 11.88
N GLN A 79 11.76 22.91 11.63
CA GLN A 79 12.77 22.35 12.55
C GLN A 79 12.39 20.93 13.05
N SER A 80 11.80 20.13 12.17
CA SER A 80 11.18 18.84 12.50
C SER A 80 11.37 17.84 11.36
N PHE A 81 11.27 16.54 11.68
CA PHE A 81 11.30 15.48 10.67
C PHE A 81 9.89 15.16 10.16
N ARG A 82 9.77 14.85 8.87
CA ARG A 82 8.52 14.35 8.27
C ARG A 82 8.24 12.94 8.80
N LEU A 83 7.00 12.72 9.29
CA LEU A 83 6.61 11.48 9.94
C LEU A 83 6.86 10.23 9.10
N HIS A 84 6.63 10.26 7.79
CA HIS A 84 6.82 9.07 6.95
C HIS A 84 8.28 8.59 6.90
N HIS A 85 9.28 9.48 6.89
CA HIS A 85 10.68 9.09 6.98
C HIS A 85 11.03 8.52 8.36
N VAL A 86 10.46 9.09 9.42
CA VAL A 86 10.62 8.58 10.79
C VAL A 86 10.01 7.18 10.89
N ASN A 87 8.78 7.00 10.41
CA ASN A 87 8.10 5.69 10.44
C ASN A 87 8.86 4.61 9.67
N ARG A 88 9.49 4.94 8.54
CA ARG A 88 10.33 3.97 7.80
C ARG A 88 11.49 3.44 8.63
N VAL A 89 12.15 4.32 9.39
CA VAL A 89 13.25 3.91 10.27
C VAL A 89 12.73 3.14 11.50
N LEU A 90 11.64 3.62 12.14
CA LEU A 90 11.07 2.97 13.32
C LEU A 90 10.50 1.57 13.01
N ARG A 91 9.83 1.40 11.87
CA ARG A 91 9.25 0.11 11.42
C ARG A 91 10.28 -0.85 10.85
N HIS A 92 11.52 -0.40 10.64
CA HIS A 92 12.59 -1.28 10.19
C HIS A 92 12.88 -2.38 11.23
N PRO A 93 13.15 -3.63 10.85
CA PRO A 93 13.43 -4.73 11.79
C PRO A 93 14.49 -4.40 12.85
N TYR A 94 15.47 -3.55 12.50
CA TYR A 94 16.53 -3.10 13.41
C TYR A 94 16.15 -1.84 14.23
N GLY A 95 14.96 -1.29 14.01
CA GLY A 95 14.44 -0.17 14.82
C GLY A 95 14.38 -0.51 16.30
N LYS A 96 14.04 -1.76 16.64
CA LYS A 96 14.01 -2.28 18.01
C LYS A 96 15.36 -2.18 18.76
N TYR A 97 16.49 -2.22 18.03
CA TYR A 97 17.83 -2.09 18.60
C TYR A 97 18.27 -0.64 18.77
N LEU A 98 17.62 0.29 18.06
CA LEU A 98 17.89 1.73 18.21
C LEU A 98 17.15 2.33 19.39
N ILE A 99 15.88 1.97 19.54
CA ILE A 99 14.95 2.62 20.45
C ILE A 99 14.19 1.58 21.27
N PRO A 100 14.35 1.54 22.58
CA PRO A 100 13.50 0.74 23.46
C PRO A 100 12.04 1.21 23.35
N GLY A 101 11.08 0.27 23.26
CA GLY A 101 9.66 0.63 23.19
C GLY A 101 9.19 1.21 21.86
N VAL A 102 9.86 0.89 20.74
CA VAL A 102 9.51 1.37 19.39
C VAL A 102 8.03 1.20 19.05
N ALA A 103 7.40 0.08 19.45
CA ALA A 103 6.00 -0.19 19.16
C ALA A 103 5.06 0.86 19.77
N GLU A 104 5.31 1.25 21.01
CA GLU A 104 4.53 2.27 21.73
C GLU A 104 4.69 3.65 21.08
N ILE A 105 5.92 3.97 20.65
CA ILE A 105 6.21 5.23 19.96
C ILE A 105 5.49 5.28 18.62
N ILE A 106 5.52 4.21 17.84
CA ILE A 106 4.81 4.11 16.56
C ILE A 106 3.30 4.28 16.78
N GLU A 107 2.73 3.62 17.78
CA GLU A 107 1.32 3.74 18.11
C GLU A 107 0.95 5.17 18.49
N LYS A 108 1.75 5.82 19.35
CA LYS A 108 1.57 7.21 19.73
C LYS A 108 1.62 8.15 18.51
N LEU A 109 2.66 8.06 17.70
CA LEU A 109 2.84 8.91 16.52
C LEU A 109 1.71 8.71 15.49
N ASN A 110 1.24 7.47 15.31
CA ASN A 110 0.12 7.18 14.41
C ASN A 110 -1.21 7.71 14.97
N LYS A 111 -1.41 7.68 16.29
CA LYS A 111 -2.61 8.21 16.94
C LYS A 111 -2.68 9.73 16.85
N GLU A 112 -1.53 10.40 17.03
CA GLU A 112 -1.44 11.85 16.96
C GLU A 112 -1.47 12.38 15.52
N ARG A 113 -1.21 11.53 14.52
CA ARG A 113 -1.19 11.86 13.07
C ARG A 113 -0.47 13.16 12.73
N GLN A 114 0.59 13.47 13.48
CA GLN A 114 1.38 14.68 13.24
C GLN A 114 2.20 14.49 11.96
N TYR A 115 2.12 15.44 11.02
CA TYR A 115 2.94 15.42 9.81
C TYR A 115 4.44 15.63 10.11
N TYR A 116 4.74 16.39 11.13
CA TYR A 116 6.10 16.71 11.58
C TYR A 116 6.36 16.21 12.99
N VAL A 117 7.46 15.52 13.19
CA VAL A 117 7.93 15.01 14.48
C VAL A 117 9.14 15.81 14.93
N LYS A 118 9.08 16.39 16.11
CA LYS A 118 10.20 17.17 16.67
C LYS A 118 11.34 16.26 17.10
N PRO A 119 12.62 16.68 16.92
CA PRO A 119 13.78 15.91 17.35
C PRO A 119 13.78 15.56 18.84
N GLU A 120 13.16 16.41 19.67
CA GLU A 120 13.14 16.33 21.13
C GLU A 120 12.14 15.31 21.69
N GLU A 121 11.24 14.77 20.86
CA GLU A 121 10.20 13.82 21.29
C GLU A 121 10.74 12.38 21.53
N GLY A 122 11.97 12.27 22.03
CA GLY A 122 12.53 10.99 22.49
C GLY A 122 13.10 10.11 21.38
N LEU A 123 13.28 10.65 20.18
CA LEU A 123 13.86 9.94 19.07
C LEU A 123 15.39 10.15 19.04
N PRO A 124 16.21 9.16 19.44
CA PRO A 124 17.69 9.25 19.31
C PRO A 124 18.14 9.25 17.85
N LEU A 125 17.21 9.40 16.91
CA LEU A 125 17.45 9.48 15.46
C LEU A 125 17.86 10.88 14.99
N SER A 126 17.77 11.87 15.86
CA SER A 126 18.05 13.24 15.49
C SER A 126 19.54 13.51 15.50
N TYR A 127 20.19 13.34 14.36
CA TYR A 127 21.40 14.11 14.07
C TYR A 127 20.93 15.51 13.68
N TYR A 128 20.87 16.39 14.66
CA TYR A 128 20.70 17.82 14.41
C TYR A 128 22.02 18.52 14.58
N SER A 129 22.67 18.86 13.49
CA SER A 129 23.74 19.88 13.48
C SER A 129 23.15 21.16 12.94
N SER A 130 23.38 22.25 13.64
CA SER A 130 23.14 23.60 13.13
C SER A 130 23.89 23.86 11.82
N ASP A 131 24.97 23.11 11.58
CA ASP A 131 25.73 23.07 10.34
C ASP A 131 25.40 21.79 9.55
N ARG A 132 24.35 21.86 8.74
CA ARG A 132 23.88 20.74 7.91
C ARG A 132 24.81 20.34 6.77
N GLN A 133 25.86 21.12 6.52
CA GLN A 133 26.85 20.81 5.49
C GLN A 133 28.03 20.00 6.05
N ASN A 134 28.08 19.78 7.37
CA ASN A 134 29.14 19.02 8.02
C ASN A 134 28.99 17.52 7.76
N LEU A 135 29.50 17.07 6.62
CA LEU A 135 29.48 15.65 6.23
C LEU A 135 30.26 14.75 7.21
N PRO A 136 31.46 15.11 7.71
CA PRO A 136 32.19 14.31 8.70
C PRO A 136 31.33 13.99 9.95
N ALA A 137 30.60 14.98 10.47
CA ALA A 137 29.71 14.76 11.62
C ALA A 137 28.56 13.81 11.29
N LEU A 138 27.99 13.85 10.07
CA LEU A 138 26.96 12.88 9.63
C LEU A 138 27.52 11.46 9.58
N VAL A 139 28.73 11.28 9.04
CA VAL A 139 29.36 9.96 8.95
C VAL A 139 29.70 9.39 10.33
N ASN A 140 30.20 10.21 11.23
CA ASN A 140 30.44 9.81 12.63
C ASN A 140 29.14 9.40 13.34
N TRP A 141 28.07 10.17 13.16
CA TRP A 141 26.76 9.83 13.69
C TRP A 141 26.23 8.48 13.14
N LEU A 142 26.38 8.25 11.82
CA LEU A 142 26.02 6.96 11.22
C LEU A 142 26.83 5.82 11.84
N SER A 143 28.16 5.99 11.99
CA SER A 143 29.05 4.98 12.56
C SER A 143 28.64 4.63 14.00
N GLU A 144 28.38 5.63 14.85
CA GLU A 144 27.93 5.41 16.21
C GLU A 144 26.53 4.78 16.29
N THR A 145 25.62 5.15 15.37
CA THR A 145 24.29 4.54 15.26
C THR A 145 24.39 3.05 14.89
N ILE A 146 25.23 2.70 13.93
CA ILE A 146 25.48 1.30 13.54
C ILE A 146 26.14 0.52 14.67
N ARG A 147 27.10 1.12 15.38
CA ARG A 147 27.71 0.52 16.56
C ARG A 147 26.68 0.22 17.65
N SER A 148 25.77 1.16 17.91
CA SER A 148 24.69 0.99 18.88
C SER A 148 23.76 -0.15 18.49
N ILE A 149 23.37 -0.27 17.20
CA ILE A 149 22.59 -1.39 16.69
C ILE A 149 23.31 -2.72 16.95
N GLY A 150 24.62 -2.79 16.66
CA GLY A 150 25.43 -3.98 16.89
C GLY A 150 25.48 -4.38 18.36
N MET A 151 25.72 -3.42 19.25
CA MET A 151 25.80 -3.69 20.69
C MET A 151 24.46 -4.19 21.26
N ASN A 152 23.35 -3.57 20.85
CA ASN A 152 22.02 -3.90 21.36
C ASN A 152 21.45 -5.18 20.72
N GLY A 153 21.88 -5.52 19.52
CA GLY A 153 21.44 -6.73 18.79
C GLY A 153 22.30 -7.98 19.06
N ALA A 154 23.44 -7.83 19.74
CA ALA A 154 24.37 -8.95 19.99
C ALA A 154 23.74 -10.12 20.80
N ALA A 155 22.64 -9.87 21.50
CA ALA A 155 21.92 -10.90 22.25
C ALA A 155 21.22 -11.93 21.34
N ASP A 156 20.90 -11.57 20.09
CA ASP A 156 20.16 -12.44 19.15
C ASP A 156 21.04 -13.52 18.50
N LYS A 157 22.38 -13.45 18.68
CA LYS A 157 23.38 -14.45 18.21
C LYS A 157 23.19 -14.87 16.73
N ASP A 158 22.85 -13.95 15.87
CA ASP A 158 22.77 -14.16 14.42
C ASP A 158 24.12 -13.83 13.76
N PRO A 159 24.88 -14.80 13.26
CA PRO A 159 26.20 -14.55 12.66
C PRO A 159 26.15 -13.62 11.44
N LEU A 160 25.07 -13.67 10.66
CA LEU A 160 24.90 -12.77 9.50
C LEU A 160 24.65 -11.33 9.97
N PHE A 161 23.88 -11.15 11.02
CA PHE A 161 23.69 -9.84 11.65
C PHE A 161 25.02 -9.26 12.14
N GLU A 162 25.75 -10.02 12.96
CA GLU A 162 27.01 -9.58 13.57
C GLU A 162 28.05 -9.17 12.49
N GLU A 163 28.27 -10.04 11.49
CA GLU A 163 29.24 -9.78 10.43
C GLU A 163 28.79 -8.62 9.49
N SER A 164 27.48 -8.53 9.19
CA SER A 164 26.97 -7.44 8.35
C SER A 164 27.09 -6.08 9.03
N VAL A 165 26.81 -5.98 10.31
CA VAL A 165 26.98 -4.77 11.11
C VAL A 165 28.46 -4.40 11.21
N PHE A 166 29.33 -5.39 11.48
CA PHE A 166 30.78 -5.16 11.55
C PHE A 166 31.35 -4.66 10.23
N ARG A 167 30.96 -5.24 9.10
CA ARG A 167 31.39 -4.80 7.76
C ARG A 167 30.93 -3.37 7.45
N MET A 168 29.67 -3.07 7.76
CA MET A 168 29.11 -1.74 7.57
C MET A 168 29.83 -0.71 8.43
N TYR A 169 30.08 -1.01 9.71
CA TYR A 169 30.82 -0.16 10.63
C TYR A 169 32.24 0.12 10.13
N THR A 170 32.97 -0.94 9.72
CA THR A 170 34.33 -0.83 9.17
C THR A 170 34.36 0.07 7.92
N LEU A 171 33.37 -0.07 7.03
CA LEU A 171 33.26 0.73 5.81
C LEU A 171 33.04 2.21 6.12
N LEU A 172 32.13 2.52 7.05
CA LEU A 172 31.86 3.90 7.49
C LEU A 172 33.07 4.50 8.21
N THR A 173 33.74 3.74 9.07
CA THR A 173 34.95 4.21 9.78
C THR A 173 36.05 4.54 8.80
N ARG A 174 36.29 3.70 7.77
CA ARG A 174 37.28 3.96 6.72
C ARG A 174 36.97 5.25 5.94
N LEU A 175 35.68 5.47 5.61
CA LEU A 175 35.28 6.71 4.95
C LEU A 175 35.50 7.94 5.85
N SER A 176 35.21 7.81 7.16
CA SER A 176 35.46 8.87 8.14
C SER A 176 36.94 9.21 8.25
N GLU A 177 37.81 8.20 8.25
CA GLU A 177 39.30 8.40 8.27
C GLU A 177 39.81 9.11 7.02
N LEU A 178 39.33 8.72 5.82
CA LEU A 178 39.69 9.37 4.57
C LEU A 178 39.27 10.85 4.54
N MET A 179 38.12 11.19 5.11
CA MET A 179 37.67 12.57 5.25
C MET A 179 38.49 13.34 6.26
N ALA A 180 38.83 12.73 7.39
CA ALA A 180 39.64 13.36 8.44
C ALA A 180 41.06 13.67 7.95
N ASN A 181 41.62 12.83 7.08
CA ASN A 181 42.94 13.01 6.49
C ASN A 181 42.96 14.00 5.30
N GLY A 182 41.79 14.43 4.82
CA GLY A 182 41.66 15.28 3.63
C GLY A 182 41.79 14.52 2.30
N ASP A 183 41.80 13.18 2.31
CA ASP A 183 41.93 12.37 1.10
C ASP A 183 40.59 12.23 0.37
N LEU A 184 39.47 12.55 1.04
CA LEU A 184 38.11 12.50 0.49
C LEU A 184 37.38 13.80 0.76
N GLU A 185 37.20 14.62 -0.28
CA GLU A 185 36.30 15.77 -0.26
C GLU A 185 35.03 15.45 -1.05
N ALA A 186 33.90 15.45 -0.42
CA ALA A 186 32.59 15.14 -1.04
C ALA A 186 31.46 15.95 -0.43
N ASP A 187 30.45 16.23 -1.22
CA ASP A 187 29.15 16.66 -0.70
C ASP A 187 28.28 15.45 -0.27
N LYS A 188 27.13 15.70 0.36
CA LYS A 188 26.24 14.63 0.83
C LYS A 188 25.70 13.74 -0.29
N VAL A 189 25.45 14.30 -1.49
CA VAL A 189 24.92 13.57 -2.63
C VAL A 189 25.98 12.63 -3.20
N ILE A 190 27.20 13.15 -3.37
CA ILE A 190 28.37 12.36 -3.79
C ILE A 190 28.67 11.27 -2.76
N PHE A 191 28.66 11.60 -1.48
CA PHE A 191 28.86 10.65 -0.39
C PHE A 191 27.82 9.50 -0.45
N ARG A 192 26.51 9.81 -0.60
CA ARG A 192 25.48 8.78 -0.72
C ARG A 192 25.72 7.86 -1.90
N ARG A 193 26.08 8.40 -3.06
CA ARG A 193 26.42 7.61 -4.26
C ARG A 193 27.63 6.72 -4.02
N LEU A 194 28.70 7.27 -3.46
CA LEU A 194 29.91 6.53 -3.12
C LEU A 194 29.62 5.40 -2.13
N LEU A 195 28.93 5.70 -1.04
CA LEU A 195 28.55 4.70 -0.04
C LEU A 195 27.69 3.59 -0.66
N THR A 196 26.69 3.95 -1.49
CA THR A 196 25.84 2.96 -2.18
C THR A 196 26.67 2.05 -3.09
N GLN A 197 27.64 2.62 -3.82
CA GLN A 197 28.53 1.85 -4.68
C GLN A 197 29.47 0.91 -3.88
N LEU A 198 29.99 1.39 -2.76
CA LEU A 198 30.83 0.58 -1.86
C LEU A 198 30.04 -0.56 -1.23
N ILE A 199 28.82 -0.29 -0.77
CA ILE A 199 27.91 -1.32 -0.23
C ILE A 199 27.61 -2.38 -1.31
N ALA A 200 27.35 -1.97 -2.55
CA ALA A 200 27.07 -2.89 -3.66
C ALA A 200 28.27 -3.76 -4.05
N SER A 201 29.51 -3.25 -3.86
CA SER A 201 30.75 -3.99 -4.16
C SER A 201 31.29 -4.80 -2.98
N THR A 202 30.71 -4.67 -1.79
CA THR A 202 31.17 -5.37 -0.58
C THR A 202 30.38 -6.65 -0.37
N SER A 203 31.08 -7.75 -0.08
CA SER A 203 30.45 -9.02 0.30
C SER A 203 30.89 -9.46 1.69
N ILE A 204 30.04 -10.24 2.34
CA ILE A 204 30.26 -10.88 3.64
C ILE A 204 30.71 -12.30 3.37
N PRO A 205 31.93 -12.71 3.77
CA PRO A 205 32.39 -14.06 3.55
C PRO A 205 31.60 -15.05 4.44
N PHE A 206 31.27 -16.20 3.88
CA PHE A 206 30.77 -17.32 4.69
C PHE A 206 31.97 -18.02 5.35
N HIS A 207 31.85 -18.25 6.64
CA HIS A 207 32.81 -19.07 7.40
C HIS A 207 32.31 -20.53 7.37
N GLY A 208 32.90 -21.34 6.50
CA GLY A 208 32.60 -22.77 6.38
C GLY A 208 33.87 -23.59 6.23
N GLU A 209 33.77 -24.91 6.40
CA GLU A 209 34.87 -25.81 6.10
C GLU A 209 35.05 -25.94 4.59
N PRO A 210 36.20 -25.57 4.04
CA PRO A 210 36.42 -25.63 2.60
C PRO A 210 36.29 -27.05 2.05
N ALA A 211 35.65 -27.17 0.87
CA ALA A 211 35.56 -28.41 0.12
C ALA A 211 34.77 -29.58 0.79
N GLN A 212 33.83 -29.26 1.69
CA GLN A 212 32.85 -30.25 2.18
C GLN A 212 31.50 -30.02 1.50
N GLY A 213 30.79 -31.09 1.18
CA GLY A 213 29.45 -31.04 0.59
C GLY A 213 29.41 -30.52 -0.84
N VAL A 214 28.19 -30.19 -1.30
CA VAL A 214 27.94 -29.58 -2.61
C VAL A 214 28.52 -28.17 -2.66
N GLN A 215 29.24 -27.85 -3.74
CA GLN A 215 29.96 -26.58 -3.87
C GLN A 215 29.07 -25.56 -4.60
N VAL A 216 28.80 -24.42 -3.97
CA VAL A 216 28.15 -23.23 -4.60
C VAL A 216 29.16 -22.11 -4.67
N MET A 217 29.53 -21.69 -5.87
CA MET A 217 30.65 -20.77 -6.07
C MET A 217 30.48 -19.87 -7.28
N GLY A 218 31.20 -18.76 -7.30
CA GLY A 218 31.32 -17.94 -8.48
C GLY A 218 32.31 -18.54 -9.49
N VAL A 219 32.37 -17.93 -10.69
CA VAL A 219 33.25 -18.42 -11.76
C VAL A 219 34.73 -18.33 -11.37
N LEU A 220 35.13 -17.29 -10.64
CA LEU A 220 36.54 -17.10 -10.29
C LEU A 220 37.05 -18.04 -9.22
N GLU A 221 36.16 -18.54 -8.36
CA GLU A 221 36.45 -19.47 -7.28
C GLU A 221 36.65 -20.90 -7.80
N THR A 222 36.22 -21.21 -9.03
CA THR A 222 36.38 -22.52 -9.66
C THR A 222 37.81 -22.85 -10.11
N ARG A 223 38.72 -21.88 -10.03
CA ARG A 223 40.11 -22.01 -10.50
C ARG A 223 40.85 -23.13 -9.77
N ASN A 224 41.52 -23.99 -10.56
CA ASN A 224 42.29 -25.12 -10.09
C ASN A 224 41.47 -26.17 -9.30
N LEU A 225 40.15 -26.19 -9.50
CA LEU A 225 39.25 -27.19 -8.95
C LEU A 225 38.66 -28.03 -10.08
N ASP A 226 38.56 -29.34 -9.85
CA ASP A 226 37.93 -30.28 -10.78
C ASP A 226 36.64 -30.82 -10.17
N PHE A 227 35.60 -30.89 -10.99
CA PHE A 227 34.30 -31.39 -10.59
C PHE A 227 33.84 -32.47 -11.56
N ASP A 228 33.07 -33.47 -11.05
CA ASP A 228 32.44 -34.50 -11.87
C ASP A 228 31.12 -33.94 -12.49
N HIS A 229 30.36 -33.17 -11.70
CA HIS A 229 29.06 -32.61 -12.07
C HIS A 229 29.08 -31.10 -11.94
N VAL A 230 28.78 -30.40 -13.04
CA VAL A 230 28.83 -28.93 -13.11
C VAL A 230 27.52 -28.37 -13.61
N LEU A 231 26.90 -27.51 -12.82
CA LEU A 231 25.74 -26.71 -13.20
C LEU A 231 26.13 -25.23 -13.22
N VAL A 232 26.08 -24.60 -14.37
CA VAL A 232 26.40 -23.18 -14.53
C VAL A 232 25.12 -22.37 -14.72
N LEU A 233 24.86 -21.42 -13.81
CA LEU A 233 23.67 -20.55 -13.83
C LEU A 233 23.97 -19.20 -14.44
N SER A 234 23.00 -18.64 -15.13
CA SER A 234 23.08 -17.30 -15.77
C SER A 234 24.26 -17.16 -16.73
N CYS A 235 24.53 -18.22 -17.52
CA CYS A 235 25.59 -18.23 -18.51
C CYS A 235 25.22 -17.43 -19.76
N ASN A 236 24.93 -16.15 -19.54
CA ASN A 236 24.55 -15.18 -20.57
C ASN A 236 25.73 -14.34 -21.00
N GLU A 237 25.65 -13.74 -22.18
CA GLU A 237 26.57 -12.73 -22.63
C GLU A 237 26.53 -11.54 -21.65
N GLY A 238 27.69 -10.99 -21.31
CA GLY A 238 27.83 -9.96 -20.27
C GLY A 238 28.04 -10.49 -18.84
N ASN A 239 27.57 -11.70 -18.51
CA ASN A 239 27.89 -12.42 -17.27
C ASN A 239 29.08 -13.37 -17.46
N MET A 240 29.12 -14.02 -18.60
CA MET A 240 30.20 -14.94 -18.99
C MET A 240 30.56 -14.74 -20.48
N PRO A 241 31.57 -13.92 -20.78
CA PRO A 241 32.50 -13.21 -19.91
C PRO A 241 31.90 -11.93 -19.29
N LYS A 242 32.35 -11.57 -18.07
CA LYS A 242 31.91 -10.39 -17.32
C LYS A 242 32.78 -9.16 -17.64
N GLY A 243 32.16 -7.95 -17.65
CA GLY A 243 32.90 -6.68 -17.72
C GLY A 243 33.45 -6.33 -19.10
N ILE A 244 32.81 -6.83 -20.16
CA ILE A 244 33.17 -6.49 -21.55
C ILE A 244 32.69 -5.07 -21.92
N ASP A 245 31.56 -4.65 -21.35
CA ASP A 245 30.90 -3.38 -21.63
C ASP A 245 31.41 -2.23 -20.73
N ASP A 246 32.46 -2.45 -19.94
CA ASP A 246 33.00 -1.44 -19.06
C ASP A 246 33.56 -0.25 -19.86
N ALA A 247 32.85 0.87 -19.82
CA ALA A 247 33.30 2.12 -20.38
C ALA A 247 34.63 2.59 -19.71
N SER A 248 35.66 2.74 -20.47
CA SER A 248 36.96 3.23 -19.98
C SER A 248 37.29 4.59 -20.56
N PHE A 249 37.81 5.50 -19.73
CA PHE A 249 38.36 6.78 -20.21
C PHE A 249 39.56 6.61 -21.16
N ILE A 250 40.24 5.45 -21.10
CA ILE A 250 41.37 5.16 -21.96
C ILE A 250 40.88 4.38 -23.18
N PRO A 251 40.92 4.96 -24.40
CA PRO A 251 40.51 4.28 -25.61
C PRO A 251 41.30 2.99 -25.87
N HIS A 252 40.66 2.00 -26.52
CA HIS A 252 41.24 0.69 -26.80
C HIS A 252 42.61 0.76 -27.50
N LEU A 253 42.79 1.64 -28.47
CA LEU A 253 44.04 1.82 -29.19
C LEU A 253 45.21 2.28 -28.29
N ILE A 254 44.92 3.18 -27.35
CA ILE A 254 45.93 3.66 -26.39
C ILE A 254 46.26 2.54 -25.40
N ARG A 255 45.26 1.79 -24.91
CA ARG A 255 45.52 0.61 -24.06
C ARG A 255 46.47 -0.39 -24.75
N LYS A 256 46.19 -0.70 -26.02
CA LYS A 256 47.01 -1.62 -26.81
C LYS A 256 48.43 -1.08 -27.02
N ALA A 257 48.58 0.21 -27.33
CA ALA A 257 49.90 0.84 -27.55
C ALA A 257 50.76 0.84 -26.28
N TYR A 258 50.17 0.95 -25.09
CA TYR A 258 50.86 0.95 -23.81
C TYR A 258 50.85 -0.39 -23.06
N ASN A 259 50.45 -1.49 -23.73
CA ASN A 259 50.32 -2.83 -23.14
C ASN A 259 49.44 -2.88 -21.89
N LEU A 260 48.40 -2.04 -21.81
CA LEU A 260 47.37 -2.12 -20.75
C LEU A 260 46.37 -3.24 -21.07
N THR A 261 45.73 -3.76 -20.03
CA THR A 261 44.71 -4.80 -20.18
C THR A 261 43.60 -4.35 -21.11
N THR A 262 43.41 -5.09 -22.20
CA THR A 262 42.37 -4.86 -23.21
C THR A 262 41.15 -5.78 -22.95
N ILE A 263 40.04 -5.54 -23.65
CA ILE A 263 38.85 -6.41 -23.64
C ILE A 263 39.27 -7.82 -24.11
N ASP A 264 40.11 -7.95 -25.12
CA ASP A 264 40.56 -9.25 -25.64
C ASP A 264 41.28 -10.07 -24.56
N ASN A 265 42.11 -9.41 -23.72
CA ASN A 265 42.76 -10.08 -22.60
C ASN A 265 41.77 -10.57 -21.55
N LYS A 266 40.74 -9.75 -21.23
CA LYS A 266 39.67 -10.15 -20.31
C LYS A 266 38.91 -11.38 -20.86
N VAL A 267 38.52 -11.34 -22.13
CA VAL A 267 37.81 -12.45 -22.80
C VAL A 267 38.67 -13.72 -22.78
N SER A 268 39.94 -13.63 -23.07
CA SER A 268 40.89 -14.77 -23.04
C SER A 268 41.00 -15.40 -21.64
N ILE A 269 41.02 -14.58 -20.58
CA ILE A 269 41.05 -15.08 -19.19
C ILE A 269 39.75 -15.84 -18.85
N TYR A 270 38.59 -15.26 -19.21
CA TYR A 270 37.31 -15.93 -18.98
C TYR A 270 37.14 -17.20 -19.82
N SER A 271 37.67 -17.21 -21.07
CA SER A 271 37.70 -18.40 -21.90
C SER A 271 38.52 -19.49 -21.24
N TYR A 272 39.68 -19.18 -20.67
CA TYR A 272 40.50 -20.12 -19.93
C TYR A 272 39.72 -20.71 -18.71
N TYR A 273 39.06 -19.87 -17.92
CA TYR A 273 38.26 -20.36 -16.78
C TYR A 273 37.10 -21.26 -17.21
N PHE A 274 36.40 -20.88 -18.27
CA PHE A 274 35.30 -21.65 -18.81
C PHE A 274 35.75 -23.04 -19.27
N HIS A 275 36.78 -23.11 -20.10
CA HIS A 275 37.28 -24.37 -20.61
C HIS A 275 37.95 -25.23 -19.52
N SER A 276 38.66 -24.59 -18.58
CA SER A 276 39.25 -25.30 -17.44
C SER A 276 38.20 -25.96 -16.55
N LEU A 277 37.06 -25.28 -16.34
CA LEU A 277 35.94 -25.79 -15.53
C LEU A 277 35.33 -27.07 -16.13
N ILE A 278 35.17 -27.13 -17.44
CA ILE A 278 34.42 -28.21 -18.11
C ILE A 278 35.26 -29.36 -18.59
N GLN A 279 36.59 -29.16 -18.78
CA GLN A 279 37.45 -30.14 -19.47
C GLN A 279 37.53 -31.53 -18.80
N ARG A 280 37.32 -31.61 -17.48
CA ARG A 280 37.36 -32.84 -16.69
C ARG A 280 36.05 -33.29 -16.11
N ALA A 281 34.98 -32.51 -16.34
CA ALA A 281 33.66 -32.84 -15.87
C ALA A 281 33.05 -34.03 -16.63
N LYS A 282 32.33 -34.90 -15.92
CA LYS A 282 31.57 -35.99 -16.51
C LYS A 282 30.29 -35.54 -17.16
N ASP A 283 29.59 -34.60 -16.51
CA ASP A 283 28.43 -33.95 -17.05
C ASP A 283 28.46 -32.43 -16.76
N VAL A 284 28.00 -31.66 -17.71
CA VAL A 284 27.95 -30.20 -17.62
C VAL A 284 26.59 -29.70 -18.12
N THR A 285 25.94 -28.89 -17.31
CA THR A 285 24.66 -28.26 -17.65
C THR A 285 24.80 -26.73 -17.58
N PHE A 286 24.50 -26.06 -18.69
CA PHE A 286 24.48 -24.60 -18.78
C PHE A 286 23.06 -24.06 -18.77
N LEU A 287 22.77 -23.12 -17.91
CA LEU A 287 21.49 -22.39 -17.86
C LEU A 287 21.71 -20.95 -18.26
N TYR A 288 20.94 -20.48 -19.22
CA TYR A 288 20.95 -19.09 -19.64
C TYR A 288 19.50 -18.60 -19.84
N ASN A 289 19.31 -17.30 -19.77
CA ASN A 289 18.03 -16.65 -20.01
C ASN A 289 17.96 -16.19 -21.47
N ASN A 290 16.88 -16.54 -22.18
CA ASN A 290 16.60 -16.11 -23.56
C ASN A 290 15.44 -15.11 -23.65
N SER A 291 15.02 -14.54 -22.54
CA SER A 291 13.91 -13.58 -22.50
C SER A 291 14.29 -12.29 -23.25
N THR A 292 13.34 -11.81 -24.05
CA THR A 292 13.47 -10.55 -24.79
C THR A 292 12.71 -9.39 -24.13
N GLN A 293 12.29 -9.54 -22.87
CA GLN A 293 11.58 -8.49 -22.15
C GLN A 293 12.54 -7.49 -21.52
N GLY A 294 12.37 -6.21 -21.83
CA GLY A 294 13.15 -5.09 -21.30
C GLY A 294 14.30 -4.64 -22.21
N SER A 295 15.17 -3.78 -21.70
CA SER A 295 16.32 -3.22 -22.41
C SER A 295 17.49 -4.20 -22.61
N HIS A 296 17.44 -5.37 -21.98
CA HIS A 296 18.44 -6.41 -22.10
C HIS A 296 17.85 -7.63 -22.80
N THR A 297 18.31 -7.91 -24.01
CA THR A 297 18.07 -9.16 -24.71
C THR A 297 18.91 -10.24 -24.02
N GLY A 298 18.26 -11.29 -23.52
CA GLY A 298 18.96 -12.43 -22.96
C GLY A 298 19.67 -13.23 -24.06
N GLU A 299 20.97 -12.98 -24.24
CA GLU A 299 21.79 -13.72 -25.20
C GLU A 299 22.61 -14.80 -24.50
N MET A 300 22.74 -15.95 -25.19
CA MET A 300 23.61 -17.05 -24.74
C MET A 300 25.05 -16.59 -24.76
N SER A 301 25.84 -17.01 -23.76
CA SER A 301 27.28 -16.76 -23.75
C SER A 301 27.96 -17.22 -25.05
N ARG A 302 28.86 -16.39 -25.57
CA ARG A 302 29.69 -16.72 -26.74
C ARG A 302 30.48 -18.01 -26.59
N PHE A 303 30.85 -18.39 -25.38
CA PHE A 303 31.57 -19.64 -25.11
C PHE A 303 30.70 -20.89 -25.30
N ILE A 304 29.41 -20.82 -24.98
CA ILE A 304 28.46 -21.89 -25.29
C ILE A 304 28.27 -21.98 -26.82
N LEU A 305 28.15 -20.83 -27.49
CA LEU A 305 28.05 -20.81 -28.98
C LEU A 305 29.28 -21.42 -29.60
N GLN A 306 30.48 -21.12 -29.09
CA GLN A 306 31.73 -21.71 -29.55
C GLN A 306 31.73 -23.22 -29.37
N LEU A 307 31.37 -23.74 -28.19
CA LEU A 307 31.23 -25.18 -27.97
C LEU A 307 30.26 -25.83 -28.96
N MET A 308 29.15 -25.19 -29.29
CA MET A 308 28.16 -25.74 -30.22
C MET A 308 28.70 -25.86 -31.66
N VAL A 309 29.66 -25.03 -32.03
CA VAL A 309 30.27 -25.03 -33.39
C VAL A 309 31.49 -25.97 -33.44
N GLU A 310 32.33 -25.97 -32.39
CA GLU A 310 33.61 -26.63 -32.38
C GLU A 310 33.60 -28.05 -31.77
N TRP A 311 32.57 -28.34 -30.93
CA TRP A 311 32.54 -29.56 -30.15
C TRP A 311 31.82 -30.68 -30.90
N ASN A 312 32.46 -31.83 -31.00
CA ASN A 312 31.93 -32.99 -31.73
C ASN A 312 31.06 -33.93 -30.87
N HIS A 313 30.72 -33.53 -29.64
CA HIS A 313 29.88 -34.34 -28.76
C HIS A 313 28.41 -33.89 -28.83
N PRO A 314 27.45 -34.79 -28.55
CA PRO A 314 26.03 -34.44 -28.54
C PRO A 314 25.71 -33.42 -27.47
N ILE A 315 25.04 -32.31 -27.84
CA ILE A 315 24.55 -31.30 -26.91
C ILE A 315 23.03 -31.41 -26.85
N HIS A 316 22.51 -31.73 -25.67
CA HIS A 316 21.07 -31.81 -25.43
C HIS A 316 20.55 -30.41 -25.06
N ARG A 317 19.54 -29.94 -25.75
CA ARG A 317 18.90 -28.65 -25.49
C ARG A 317 17.54 -28.88 -24.83
N LEU A 318 17.36 -28.25 -23.66
CA LEU A 318 16.10 -28.26 -22.93
C LEU A 318 15.63 -26.81 -22.74
N THR A 319 14.34 -26.60 -22.80
CA THR A 319 13.74 -25.30 -22.53
C THR A 319 12.96 -25.41 -21.21
N LEU A 320 13.43 -24.70 -20.19
CA LEU A 320 12.68 -24.52 -18.96
C LEU A 320 11.59 -23.48 -19.25
N GLN A 321 10.38 -23.92 -19.43
CA GLN A 321 9.25 -23.00 -19.51
C GLN A 321 8.82 -22.61 -18.10
N ALA A 322 8.47 -21.34 -17.91
CA ALA A 322 7.67 -20.92 -16.78
C ALA A 322 6.21 -21.37 -16.99
N GLY A 323 6.07 -22.61 -17.37
CA GLY A 323 4.81 -23.33 -17.42
C GLY A 323 4.35 -23.53 -16.00
N GLN A 324 3.91 -22.45 -15.44
CA GLN A 324 2.80 -22.57 -14.56
C GLN A 324 1.61 -22.63 -15.52
N ASP A 325 1.08 -23.80 -15.73
CA ASP A 325 -0.38 -23.85 -15.67
C ASP A 325 -0.72 -22.98 -14.45
N PRO A 326 -1.50 -21.88 -14.63
CA PRO A 326 -2.06 -21.24 -13.48
C PRO A 326 -2.67 -22.41 -12.72
N MET A 327 -2.12 -22.77 -11.57
CA MET A 327 -2.86 -23.65 -10.68
C MET A 327 -4.22 -22.97 -10.63
N CYS A 328 -5.22 -23.60 -11.25
CA CYS A 328 -6.60 -23.27 -10.97
C CYS A 328 -6.70 -23.49 -9.48
N VAL A 329 -6.39 -22.45 -8.71
CA VAL A 329 -6.69 -22.45 -7.30
C VAL A 329 -8.18 -22.49 -7.31
N GLU A 330 -8.73 -23.67 -6.99
CA GLU A 330 -10.16 -23.81 -6.81
C GLU A 330 -10.58 -22.68 -5.90
N ALA A 331 -11.53 -21.88 -6.37
CA ALA A 331 -11.97 -20.71 -5.63
C ALA A 331 -12.41 -21.18 -4.24
N LYS A 332 -11.81 -20.63 -3.19
CA LYS A 332 -12.11 -21.02 -1.81
C LYS A 332 -13.60 -20.76 -1.53
N ILE A 333 -14.33 -21.82 -1.24
CA ILE A 333 -15.70 -21.76 -0.74
C ILE A 333 -15.64 -21.99 0.77
N VAL A 334 -16.30 -21.15 1.53
CA VAL A 334 -16.38 -21.29 2.99
C VAL A 334 -17.80 -21.66 3.38
N GLU A 335 -17.96 -22.89 3.87
CA GLU A 335 -19.21 -23.36 4.40
C GLU A 335 -19.51 -22.74 5.78
N LYS A 336 -20.78 -22.56 6.11
CA LYS A 336 -21.22 -22.03 7.39
C LYS A 336 -21.23 -23.12 8.45
N ASN A 337 -20.04 -23.39 9.01
CA ASN A 337 -19.90 -24.30 10.15
C ASN A 337 -20.44 -23.66 11.45
N GLU A 338 -20.52 -24.45 12.53
CA GLU A 338 -21.06 -24.00 13.83
C GLU A 338 -20.37 -22.73 14.36
N ALA A 339 -19.07 -22.56 14.15
CA ALA A 339 -18.34 -21.36 14.59
C ALA A 339 -18.76 -20.10 13.82
N VAL A 340 -18.99 -20.24 12.51
CA VAL A 340 -19.48 -19.15 11.65
C VAL A 340 -20.92 -18.80 12.00
N LEU A 341 -21.79 -19.79 12.19
CA LEU A 341 -23.20 -19.58 12.56
C LEU A 341 -23.31 -18.89 13.93
N ARG A 342 -22.53 -19.32 14.92
CA ARG A 342 -22.46 -18.67 16.24
C ARG A 342 -22.11 -17.19 16.12
N LYS A 343 -21.13 -16.86 15.28
CA LYS A 343 -20.70 -15.48 15.07
C LYS A 343 -21.77 -14.65 14.34
N LEU A 344 -22.48 -15.24 13.39
CA LEU A 344 -23.65 -14.61 12.75
C LEU A 344 -24.80 -14.40 13.73
N ASP A 345 -24.99 -15.31 14.69
CA ASP A 345 -26.00 -15.18 15.72
C ASP A 345 -25.70 -14.07 16.73
N GLU A 346 -24.43 -13.81 17.00
CA GLU A 346 -23.97 -12.68 17.82
C GLU A 346 -24.14 -11.33 17.13
N MET A 347 -24.23 -11.32 15.78
CA MET A 347 -24.43 -10.08 15.01
C MET A 347 -25.89 -9.65 15.06
N SER A 348 -26.17 -8.54 15.70
CA SER A 348 -27.49 -7.93 15.79
C SER A 348 -27.67 -6.71 14.89
N TYR A 349 -26.59 -6.19 14.28
CA TYR A 349 -26.61 -4.97 13.48
C TYR A 349 -25.97 -5.17 12.10
N PHE A 350 -26.66 -4.72 11.05
CA PHE A 350 -26.22 -4.80 9.66
C PHE A 350 -26.26 -3.44 8.98
N SER A 351 -25.11 -2.88 8.66
CA SER A 351 -25.02 -1.62 7.91
C SER A 351 -25.29 -1.85 6.41
N PRO A 352 -25.77 -0.84 5.66
CA PRO A 352 -25.91 -0.91 4.20
C PRO A 352 -24.63 -1.34 3.49
N THR A 353 -23.49 -0.87 3.96
CA THR A 353 -22.17 -1.24 3.41
C THR A 353 -21.87 -2.74 3.61
N ALA A 354 -22.26 -3.31 4.75
CA ALA A 354 -22.10 -4.74 5.00
C ALA A 354 -22.99 -5.57 4.06
N ILE A 355 -24.24 -5.16 3.90
CA ILE A 355 -25.22 -5.80 3.01
C ILE A 355 -24.73 -5.72 1.55
N ASN A 356 -24.31 -4.56 1.07
CA ASN A 356 -23.74 -4.39 -0.27
C ASN A 356 -22.48 -5.24 -0.49
N THR A 357 -21.63 -5.36 0.54
CA THR A 357 -20.47 -6.25 0.46
C THR A 357 -20.87 -7.71 0.26
N TYR A 358 -21.92 -8.16 0.95
CA TYR A 358 -22.44 -9.52 0.80
C TYR A 358 -23.02 -9.75 -0.61
N ILE A 359 -23.86 -8.83 -1.09
CA ILE A 359 -24.45 -8.90 -2.44
C ILE A 359 -23.34 -8.92 -3.51
N THR A 360 -22.31 -8.09 -3.39
CA THR A 360 -21.22 -8.02 -4.35
C THR A 360 -20.34 -9.27 -4.33
N CYS A 361 -19.99 -9.75 -3.13
CA CYS A 361 -19.14 -10.94 -2.96
C CYS A 361 -19.32 -11.53 -1.55
N LYS A 362 -19.97 -12.70 -1.46
CA LYS A 362 -20.23 -13.40 -0.20
C LYS A 362 -18.93 -13.73 0.55
N LEU A 363 -17.87 -14.14 -0.19
CA LEU A 363 -16.58 -14.48 0.40
C LEU A 363 -15.83 -13.24 0.95
N LYS A 364 -15.95 -12.08 0.29
CA LYS A 364 -15.43 -10.79 0.80
C LYS A 364 -16.12 -10.41 2.11
N TYR A 365 -17.43 -10.60 2.18
CA TYR A 365 -18.20 -10.39 3.40
C TYR A 365 -17.69 -11.27 4.54
N TYR A 366 -17.44 -12.56 4.28
CA TYR A 366 -16.87 -13.48 5.26
C TYR A 366 -15.53 -12.97 5.80
N PHE A 367 -14.57 -12.66 4.93
CA PHE A 367 -13.25 -12.19 5.38
C PHE A 367 -13.34 -10.92 6.21
N LYS A 368 -14.13 -9.95 5.79
CA LYS A 368 -14.23 -8.65 6.44
C LYS A 368 -14.99 -8.67 7.75
N TYR A 369 -16.18 -9.26 7.77
CA TYR A 369 -17.13 -9.15 8.88
C TYR A 369 -17.15 -10.37 9.80
N ILE A 370 -16.93 -11.57 9.27
CA ILE A 370 -16.97 -12.81 10.06
C ILE A 370 -15.55 -13.16 10.55
N ALA A 371 -14.57 -13.26 9.66
CA ALA A 371 -13.19 -13.53 10.01
C ALA A 371 -12.47 -12.32 10.65
N GLY A 372 -13.00 -11.11 10.44
CA GLY A 372 -12.45 -9.89 11.03
C GLY A 372 -11.07 -9.50 10.51
N ILE A 373 -10.73 -9.92 9.28
CA ILE A 373 -9.44 -9.61 8.66
C ILE A 373 -9.44 -8.14 8.27
N LYS A 374 -8.61 -7.37 8.94
CA LYS A 374 -8.44 -5.94 8.64
C LYS A 374 -7.56 -5.77 7.39
N GLU A 375 -7.95 -4.83 6.55
CA GLU A 375 -7.08 -4.35 5.48
C GLU A 375 -5.84 -3.70 6.12
N ALA A 376 -4.65 -3.94 5.55
CA ALA A 376 -3.46 -3.24 5.99
C ALA A 376 -3.68 -1.75 5.73
N ASP A 377 -3.68 -0.95 6.78
CA ASP A 377 -3.66 0.50 6.63
C ASP A 377 -2.31 0.89 6.00
N GLU A 378 -2.27 1.07 4.70
CA GLU A 378 -1.20 1.82 4.04
C GLU A 378 -1.36 3.28 4.45
N ILE A 379 -0.84 3.62 5.64
CA ILE A 379 -0.82 4.99 6.11
C ILE A 379 0.37 5.67 5.43
N ASP A 380 0.20 6.07 4.19
CA ASP A 380 0.97 7.17 3.64
C ASP A 380 0.37 8.46 4.20
N VAL A 381 0.93 8.93 5.31
CA VAL A 381 0.46 10.12 6.06
C VAL A 381 0.59 11.40 5.21
N ASP A 382 1.28 11.32 4.09
CA ASP A 382 1.50 12.44 3.17
C ASP A 382 0.32 12.69 2.23
N ASP A 383 -0.57 11.71 2.05
CA ASP A 383 -1.65 11.78 1.09
C ASP A 383 -3.01 11.89 1.81
N VAL A 384 -3.78 12.89 1.41
CA VAL A 384 -5.20 12.97 1.73
C VAL A 384 -5.89 11.95 0.79
N ASP A 385 -6.07 10.71 1.27
CA ASP A 385 -6.80 9.71 0.52
C ASP A 385 -8.26 10.14 0.28
N ASN A 386 -8.93 9.47 -0.65
CA ASN A 386 -10.32 9.79 -1.00
C ASN A 386 -11.28 9.69 0.20
N ARG A 387 -10.98 8.85 1.19
CA ARG A 387 -11.78 8.68 2.40
C ARG A 387 -11.59 9.86 3.35
N ILE A 388 -10.34 10.24 3.61
CA ILE A 388 -10.01 11.40 4.45
C ILE A 388 -10.56 12.68 3.81
N PHE A 389 -10.40 12.83 2.49
CA PHE A 389 -10.97 13.94 1.74
C PHE A 389 -12.49 14.03 1.91
N GLY A 390 -13.19 12.88 1.82
CA GLY A 390 -14.62 12.79 2.07
C GLY A 390 -14.98 13.24 3.49
N ASN A 391 -14.31 12.71 4.50
CA ASN A 391 -14.55 13.09 5.91
C ASN A 391 -14.35 14.59 6.15
N ILE A 392 -13.26 15.18 5.63
CA ILE A 392 -13.00 16.62 5.76
C ILE A 392 -14.16 17.43 5.13
N PHE A 393 -14.65 17.01 3.97
CA PHE A 393 -15.78 17.67 3.31
C PHE A 393 -17.07 17.55 4.14
N HIS A 394 -17.40 16.38 4.69
CA HIS A 394 -18.57 16.17 5.55
C HIS A 394 -18.52 17.06 6.79
N THR A 395 -17.39 17.03 7.51
CA THR A 395 -17.17 17.87 8.69
C THR A 395 -17.24 19.36 8.32
N ALA A 396 -16.67 19.78 7.19
CA ALA A 396 -16.72 21.16 6.74
C ALA A 396 -18.17 21.60 6.38
N ALA A 397 -18.95 20.73 5.73
CA ALA A 397 -20.34 20.97 5.43
C ALA A 397 -21.17 21.12 6.71
N GLN A 398 -21.02 20.21 7.67
CA GLN A 398 -21.67 20.28 8.97
C GLN A 398 -21.36 21.62 9.67
N LEU A 399 -20.07 21.92 9.87
CA LEU A 399 -19.64 23.13 10.56
C LEU A 399 -20.09 24.41 9.84
N MET A 400 -20.19 24.39 8.52
CA MET A 400 -20.68 25.52 7.73
C MET A 400 -22.13 25.85 8.08
N TYR A 401 -23.02 24.86 8.12
CA TYR A 401 -24.43 25.10 8.50
C TYR A 401 -24.55 25.48 9.97
N GLU A 402 -23.87 24.80 10.87
CA GLU A 402 -23.93 25.06 12.31
C GLU A 402 -23.39 26.45 12.72
N LYS A 403 -22.27 26.87 12.10
CA LYS A 403 -21.56 28.09 12.55
C LYS A 403 -21.79 29.30 11.66
N LEU A 404 -21.96 29.12 10.31
CA LEU A 404 -22.10 30.23 9.38
C LEU A 404 -23.54 30.53 8.98
N LEU A 405 -24.41 29.52 9.04
CA LEU A 405 -25.85 29.63 8.73
C LEU A 405 -26.73 29.13 9.91
N PRO A 406 -26.52 29.59 11.15
CA PRO A 406 -27.22 29.06 12.33
C PRO A 406 -28.63 29.62 12.45
N ARG A 407 -29.47 29.47 11.39
CA ARG A 407 -30.86 29.89 11.36
C ARG A 407 -31.77 28.70 11.25
N GLU A 408 -32.93 28.78 11.91
CA GLU A 408 -33.96 27.75 11.82
C GLU A 408 -34.45 27.59 10.35
N ILE A 409 -34.70 28.72 9.66
CA ILE A 409 -35.05 28.71 8.24
C ILE A 409 -33.98 29.54 7.49
N ILE A 410 -33.30 28.87 6.57
CA ILE A 410 -32.26 29.43 5.72
C ILE A 410 -32.90 29.92 4.42
N THR A 411 -32.78 31.19 4.14
CA THR A 411 -33.33 31.78 2.93
C THR A 411 -32.28 31.93 1.83
N ALA A 412 -32.71 32.07 0.57
CA ALA A 412 -31.80 32.32 -0.55
C ALA A 412 -30.91 33.57 -0.32
N LYS A 413 -31.44 34.60 0.39
CA LYS A 413 -30.69 35.84 0.73
C LYS A 413 -29.54 35.54 1.71
N ASP A 414 -29.74 34.64 2.66
CA ASP A 414 -28.70 34.25 3.61
C ASP A 414 -27.57 33.54 2.90
N ILE A 415 -27.92 32.63 1.99
CA ILE A 415 -26.93 31.89 1.17
C ILE A 415 -26.20 32.86 0.23
N ASP A 416 -26.89 33.77 -0.44
CA ASP A 416 -26.26 34.78 -1.29
C ASP A 416 -25.29 35.67 -0.52
N LYS A 417 -25.62 36.02 0.74
CA LYS A 417 -24.73 36.79 1.61
C LYS A 417 -23.46 35.99 1.93
N LEU A 418 -23.59 34.72 2.33
CA LEU A 418 -22.44 33.85 2.60
C LEU A 418 -21.56 33.65 1.37
N LEU A 419 -22.15 33.39 0.20
CA LEU A 419 -21.43 33.22 -1.06
C LEU A 419 -20.64 34.49 -1.48
N LYS A 420 -21.15 35.69 -1.16
CA LYS A 420 -20.51 36.99 -1.49
C LYS A 420 -19.42 37.38 -0.51
N THR A 421 -19.63 37.12 0.77
CA THR A 421 -18.74 37.62 1.86
C THR A 421 -17.81 36.58 2.42
N GLY A 422 -18.11 35.28 2.24
CA GLY A 422 -17.44 34.18 2.91
C GLY A 422 -17.59 34.19 4.44
N LYS A 423 -18.43 35.07 5.01
CA LYS A 423 -18.57 35.31 6.44
C LYS A 423 -19.95 34.96 6.97
N SER A 424 -20.01 34.63 8.26
CA SER A 424 -21.25 34.31 8.96
C SER A 424 -22.34 35.37 8.75
N THR A 425 -23.58 34.92 8.61
CA THR A 425 -24.75 35.77 8.47
C THR A 425 -25.21 36.44 9.78
N GLN A 426 -24.75 35.92 10.93
CA GLN A 426 -25.08 36.44 12.27
C GLN A 426 -23.86 37.10 12.93
N SER A 427 -23.54 38.33 12.54
CA SER A 427 -22.39 39.04 13.11
C SER A 427 -22.63 39.71 14.47
N LEU A 428 -23.78 39.54 15.14
CA LEU A 428 -24.15 40.38 16.27
C LEU A 428 -24.56 39.64 17.57
N ILE A 429 -24.70 38.32 17.60
CA ILE A 429 -25.28 37.64 18.78
C ILE A 429 -24.34 36.59 19.45
N SER A 430 -23.39 36.05 18.77
CA SER A 430 -22.42 35.10 19.36
C SER A 430 -21.02 35.49 18.91
N GLY A 431 -20.03 35.49 19.80
CA GLY A 431 -18.65 35.93 19.59
C GLY A 431 -17.87 35.34 18.37
N ASN A 432 -18.56 34.94 17.32
CA ASN A 432 -18.08 34.38 16.06
C ASN A 432 -18.18 35.37 14.88
N ALA A 433 -18.23 36.67 15.14
CA ALA A 433 -18.46 37.72 14.11
C ALA A 433 -17.46 37.71 12.92
N ASP A 434 -16.29 37.11 13.09
CA ASP A 434 -15.22 37.08 12.09
C ASP A 434 -14.95 35.69 11.50
N LEU A 435 -15.80 34.68 11.77
CA LEU A 435 -15.60 33.32 11.27
C LEU A 435 -15.88 33.28 9.75
N THR A 436 -14.93 32.75 9.00
CA THR A 436 -15.00 32.62 7.55
C THR A 436 -15.17 31.18 7.10
N LEU A 437 -15.50 30.97 5.84
CA LEU A 437 -15.54 29.64 5.21
C LEU A 437 -14.16 28.97 5.23
N ASP A 438 -13.09 29.76 5.08
CA ASP A 438 -11.71 29.31 5.17
C ASP A 438 -11.39 28.74 6.55
N ASP A 439 -11.82 29.42 7.63
CA ASP A 439 -11.62 28.97 9.01
C ASP A 439 -12.34 27.64 9.28
N ILE A 440 -13.54 27.46 8.70
CA ILE A 440 -14.31 26.21 8.81
C ILE A 440 -13.55 25.04 8.15
N VAL A 441 -13.00 25.28 6.95
CA VAL A 441 -12.25 24.25 6.25
C VAL A 441 -10.95 23.91 6.99
N ASP A 442 -10.23 24.93 7.49
CA ASP A 442 -9.01 24.71 8.30
C ASP A 442 -9.30 23.93 9.58
N GLU A 443 -10.43 24.22 10.25
CA GLU A 443 -10.89 23.45 11.43
C GLU A 443 -11.20 22.01 11.06
N SER A 444 -11.82 21.75 9.91
CA SER A 444 -12.13 20.41 9.42
C SER A 444 -10.86 19.59 9.10
N PHE A 445 -9.85 20.23 8.50
CA PHE A 445 -8.54 19.62 8.33
C PHE A 445 -7.88 19.29 9.68
N ALA A 446 -7.97 20.19 10.64
CA ALA A 446 -7.42 19.98 11.99
C ALA A 446 -8.06 18.76 12.69
N GLN A 447 -9.37 18.59 12.56
CA GLN A 447 -10.11 17.49 13.15
C GLN A 447 -9.85 16.16 12.44
N GLU A 448 -10.03 16.09 11.14
CA GLU A 448 -10.08 14.84 10.38
C GLU A 448 -8.68 14.32 9.97
N LEU A 449 -7.77 15.24 9.64
CA LEU A 449 -6.42 14.86 9.21
C LEU A 449 -5.45 14.80 10.40
N PHE A 450 -5.55 15.74 11.35
CA PHE A 450 -4.60 15.86 12.46
C PHE A 450 -5.17 15.42 13.81
N ASN A 451 -6.40 14.90 13.86
CA ASN A 451 -7.09 14.44 15.09
C ASN A 451 -7.07 15.47 16.24
N GLN A 452 -7.13 16.76 15.91
CA GLN A 452 -7.19 17.81 16.91
C GLN A 452 -8.62 17.96 17.47
N GLN A 453 -8.71 18.38 18.75
CA GLN A 453 -10.02 18.60 19.37
C GLN A 453 -10.76 19.76 18.71
N PRO A 454 -12.11 19.68 18.58
CA PRO A 454 -12.94 20.76 18.04
C PRO A 454 -12.70 22.08 18.77
N GLY A 455 -12.71 23.20 18.03
CA GLY A 455 -12.57 24.54 18.60
C GLY A 455 -11.13 25.04 18.80
N THR A 456 -10.14 24.28 18.40
CA THR A 456 -8.74 24.74 18.42
C THR A 456 -8.52 25.69 17.22
N ARG A 457 -8.48 26.98 17.45
CA ARG A 457 -8.26 28.02 16.40
C ARG A 457 -6.81 28.07 15.86
N LYS A 458 -6.14 26.97 15.74
CA LYS A 458 -4.82 26.93 15.11
C LYS A 458 -5.00 26.46 13.66
N HIS A 459 -4.71 27.35 12.73
CA HIS A 459 -4.61 26.95 11.31
C HIS A 459 -3.58 25.83 11.19
N PRO A 460 -3.96 24.66 10.69
CA PRO A 460 -3.01 23.55 10.52
C PRO A 460 -1.98 23.93 9.45
N LYS A 461 -0.74 23.51 9.64
CA LYS A 461 0.29 23.67 8.61
C LYS A 461 0.11 22.61 7.55
N LEU A 462 -0.41 23.00 6.41
CA LEU A 462 -0.71 22.14 5.28
C LEU A 462 0.49 22.05 4.33
N ASN A 463 0.73 20.87 3.74
CA ASN A 463 1.67 20.71 2.63
C ASN A 463 1.06 21.17 1.31
N GLY A 464 1.85 21.18 0.20
CA GLY A 464 1.38 21.67 -1.08
C GLY A 464 0.16 20.94 -1.63
N LEU A 465 0.07 19.62 -1.49
CA LEU A 465 -1.07 18.82 -1.95
C LEU A 465 -2.30 19.04 -1.06
N GLN A 466 -2.11 19.14 0.24
CA GLN A 466 -3.17 19.45 1.20
C GLN A 466 -3.76 20.83 0.98
N LEU A 467 -2.94 21.82 0.59
CA LEU A 467 -3.42 23.16 0.19
C LEU A 467 -4.31 23.10 -1.06
N ILE A 468 -3.95 22.28 -2.04
CA ILE A 468 -4.79 22.04 -3.23
C ILE A 468 -6.13 21.43 -2.82
N ASN A 469 -6.10 20.40 -1.98
CA ASN A 469 -7.32 19.75 -1.47
C ASN A 469 -8.21 20.73 -0.69
N ARG A 470 -7.61 21.61 0.11
CA ARG A 470 -8.30 22.67 0.83
C ARG A 470 -9.08 23.58 -0.12
N GLU A 471 -8.44 24.06 -1.18
CA GLU A 471 -9.08 24.93 -2.18
C GLU A 471 -10.21 24.20 -2.95
N VAL A 472 -10.05 22.91 -3.20
CA VAL A 472 -11.09 22.07 -3.81
C VAL A 472 -12.30 21.94 -2.89
N ILE A 473 -12.09 21.72 -1.58
CA ILE A 473 -13.18 21.62 -0.60
C ILE A 473 -13.93 22.95 -0.50
N ILE A 474 -13.24 24.09 -0.47
CA ILE A 474 -13.89 25.41 -0.49
C ILE A 474 -14.80 25.56 -1.73
N LYS A 475 -14.32 25.15 -2.91
CA LYS A 475 -15.13 25.17 -4.13
C LYS A 475 -16.35 24.25 -4.02
N TYR A 476 -16.20 23.08 -3.41
CA TYR A 476 -17.30 22.14 -3.22
C TYR A 476 -18.36 22.71 -2.26
N LEU A 477 -17.96 23.38 -1.18
CA LEU A 477 -18.90 24.06 -0.30
C LEU A 477 -19.65 25.18 -1.02
N HIS A 478 -19.00 25.92 -1.89
CA HIS A 478 -19.67 26.92 -2.75
C HIS A 478 -20.68 26.25 -3.71
N GLN A 479 -20.37 25.08 -4.26
CA GLN A 479 -21.32 24.34 -5.10
C GLN A 479 -22.54 23.86 -4.29
N LEU A 480 -22.30 23.31 -3.08
CA LEU A 480 -23.35 22.90 -2.15
C LEU A 480 -24.30 24.04 -1.85
N LEU A 481 -23.78 25.21 -1.50
CA LEU A 481 -24.56 26.41 -1.24
C LEU A 481 -25.38 26.86 -2.48
N ARG A 482 -24.86 26.71 -3.69
CA ARG A 482 -25.61 27.06 -4.92
C ARG A 482 -26.78 26.11 -5.17
N ILE A 483 -26.64 24.80 -4.83
CA ILE A 483 -27.74 23.85 -4.93
C ILE A 483 -28.82 24.20 -3.92
N ASP A 484 -28.45 24.43 -2.66
CA ASP A 484 -29.39 24.71 -1.60
C ASP A 484 -30.10 26.06 -1.79
N ARG A 485 -29.45 27.00 -2.44
CA ARG A 485 -30.09 28.25 -2.87
C ARG A 485 -31.31 28.02 -3.78
N ARG A 486 -31.28 26.96 -4.61
CA ARG A 486 -32.40 26.64 -5.53
C ARG A 486 -33.61 26.06 -4.81
N THR A 487 -33.36 25.37 -3.71
CA THR A 487 -34.39 24.70 -2.88
C THR A 487 -34.80 25.50 -1.65
N ALA A 488 -34.20 26.70 -1.45
CA ALA A 488 -34.54 27.61 -0.36
C ALA A 488 -35.97 28.19 -0.55
N PRO A 489 -36.71 28.44 0.55
CA PRO A 489 -36.29 28.33 1.95
C PRO A 489 -36.18 26.87 2.41
N LEU A 490 -35.16 26.61 3.21
CA LEU A 490 -34.92 25.27 3.75
C LEU A 490 -34.63 25.34 5.27
N ARG A 491 -34.96 24.26 5.97
CA ARG A 491 -34.67 24.06 7.39
C ARG A 491 -33.76 22.83 7.53
N VAL A 492 -32.57 22.99 8.09
CA VAL A 492 -31.73 21.85 8.44
C VAL A 492 -32.16 21.31 9.78
N ILE A 493 -32.59 20.05 9.81
CA ILE A 493 -33.09 19.37 11.01
C ILE A 493 -31.93 18.75 11.78
N GLY A 494 -31.00 18.13 11.08
CA GLY A 494 -29.86 17.49 11.72
C GLY A 494 -28.72 17.16 10.76
N HIS A 495 -27.52 16.98 11.37
CA HIS A 495 -26.30 16.56 10.69
C HIS A 495 -25.68 15.37 11.40
N GLU A 496 -25.09 14.44 10.66
CA GLU A 496 -24.25 13.38 11.18
C GLU A 496 -24.86 12.61 12.39
N PHE A 497 -26.15 12.28 12.33
CA PHE A 497 -26.82 11.55 13.41
C PHE A 497 -27.17 10.11 13.05
N PRO A 498 -27.16 9.18 14.04
CA PRO A 498 -27.41 7.78 13.80
C PRO A 498 -28.90 7.50 13.63
N VAL A 499 -29.23 6.62 12.67
CA VAL A 499 -30.59 6.11 12.47
C VAL A 499 -30.58 4.59 12.45
N LYS A 500 -31.61 3.99 13.03
CA LYS A 500 -31.76 2.56 13.14
C LYS A 500 -33.22 2.12 12.97
N ARG A 501 -33.38 0.97 12.36
CA ARG A 501 -34.70 0.30 12.22
C ARG A 501 -34.57 -1.16 12.64
N PRO A 502 -35.43 -1.65 13.57
CA PRO A 502 -35.53 -3.07 13.84
C PRO A 502 -36.24 -3.79 12.68
N LEU A 503 -35.73 -4.95 12.32
CA LEU A 503 -36.30 -5.83 11.31
C LEU A 503 -36.43 -7.24 11.91
N THR A 504 -37.51 -7.91 11.58
CA THR A 504 -37.73 -9.32 11.95
C THR A 504 -37.42 -10.18 10.73
N ILE A 505 -36.48 -11.09 10.86
CA ILE A 505 -36.11 -12.09 9.84
C ILE A 505 -36.40 -13.49 10.32
N LYS A 506 -36.58 -14.45 9.39
CA LYS A 506 -36.78 -15.86 9.70
C LYS A 506 -35.49 -16.64 9.50
N VAL A 507 -34.96 -17.20 10.58
CA VAL A 507 -33.77 -18.05 10.56
C VAL A 507 -34.14 -19.44 11.03
N ASN A 508 -33.99 -20.45 10.17
CA ASN A 508 -34.40 -21.86 10.50
C ASN A 508 -35.81 -21.99 11.04
N GLY A 509 -36.76 -21.17 10.55
CA GLY A 509 -38.15 -21.17 10.97
C GLY A 509 -38.43 -20.41 12.28
N LEU A 510 -37.44 -19.84 12.93
CA LEU A 510 -37.55 -18.98 14.12
C LEU A 510 -37.42 -17.51 13.73
N GLU A 511 -38.18 -16.65 14.40
CA GLU A 511 -38.10 -15.22 14.25
C GLU A 511 -36.87 -14.69 15.03
N LYS A 512 -36.04 -13.91 14.36
CA LYS A 512 -34.89 -13.21 14.93
C LYS A 512 -35.02 -11.71 14.67
N GLN A 513 -34.89 -10.91 15.73
CA GLN A 513 -34.81 -9.46 15.58
C GLN A 513 -33.39 -9.01 15.34
N ILE A 514 -33.19 -8.17 14.33
CA ILE A 514 -31.94 -7.54 13.99
C ILE A 514 -32.18 -6.04 13.76
N GLU A 515 -31.11 -5.25 13.79
CA GLU A 515 -31.17 -3.82 13.48
C GLU A 515 -30.44 -3.54 12.17
N THR A 516 -30.96 -2.63 11.38
CA THR A 516 -30.28 -2.03 10.24
C THR A 516 -30.34 -0.52 10.31
N GLY A 517 -29.35 0.16 9.72
CA GLY A 517 -29.28 1.62 9.76
C GLY A 517 -27.89 2.13 9.49
N GLY A 518 -27.61 3.33 9.95
CA GLY A 518 -26.32 3.98 9.77
C GLY A 518 -26.31 5.39 10.31
N ARG A 519 -25.68 6.30 9.56
CA ARG A 519 -25.57 7.70 9.91
C ARG A 519 -26.02 8.54 8.72
N ILE A 520 -26.93 9.49 8.95
CA ILE A 520 -27.41 10.44 7.94
C ILE A 520 -26.44 11.64 7.94
N ASP A 521 -25.91 12.00 6.77
CA ASP A 521 -25.03 13.17 6.63
C ASP A 521 -25.80 14.45 6.91
N ARG A 522 -26.98 14.61 6.29
CA ARG A 522 -27.88 15.74 6.53
C ARG A 522 -29.35 15.36 6.30
N LEU A 523 -30.21 15.78 7.23
CA LEU A 523 -31.66 15.78 7.08
C LEU A 523 -32.12 17.23 6.99
N ASP A 524 -32.84 17.56 5.93
CA ASP A 524 -33.41 18.90 5.76
C ASP A 524 -34.88 18.85 5.29
N GLU A 525 -35.61 19.90 5.61
CA GLU A 525 -36.92 20.21 5.05
C GLU A 525 -36.75 21.29 3.97
N ILE A 526 -37.19 20.97 2.77
CA ILE A 526 -37.13 21.88 1.63
C ILE A 526 -38.49 22.45 1.29
N HIS A 527 -38.53 23.65 0.65
CA HIS A 527 -39.75 24.37 0.34
C HIS A 527 -40.65 24.61 1.56
N VAL A 528 -40.01 24.97 2.68
CA VAL A 528 -40.68 25.23 3.96
C VAL A 528 -41.83 26.23 3.76
N ASP A 529 -42.93 25.99 4.49
CA ASP A 529 -44.18 26.80 4.43
C ASP A 529 -44.89 26.81 3.06
N SER A 530 -44.70 25.79 2.23
CA SER A 530 -45.40 25.58 0.98
C SER A 530 -46.11 24.22 0.92
N ASP A 531 -47.10 24.08 0.03
CA ASP A 531 -47.77 22.78 -0.23
C ASP A 531 -46.83 21.71 -0.79
N LYS A 532 -45.56 22.09 -1.11
CA LYS A 532 -44.51 21.19 -1.59
C LYS A 532 -43.47 20.91 -0.53
N ALA A 533 -43.71 21.26 0.74
CA ALA A 533 -42.81 21.00 1.83
C ALA A 533 -42.58 19.50 1.96
N ARG A 534 -41.33 19.07 1.98
CA ARG A 534 -40.95 17.67 2.16
C ARG A 534 -39.58 17.53 2.82
N LEU A 535 -39.36 16.42 3.48
CA LEU A 535 -38.05 16.06 4.04
C LEU A 535 -37.16 15.50 2.95
N ARG A 536 -35.88 15.77 3.08
CA ARG A 536 -34.86 15.21 2.21
C ARG A 536 -33.72 14.65 3.04
N VAL A 537 -33.45 13.35 2.86
CA VAL A 537 -32.26 12.68 3.42
C VAL A 537 -31.14 12.82 2.41
N VAL A 538 -30.14 13.62 2.74
CA VAL A 538 -29.01 13.92 1.86
C VAL A 538 -27.77 13.16 2.31
N ASP A 539 -27.18 12.43 1.38
CA ASP A 539 -25.92 11.75 1.53
C ASP A 539 -24.89 12.36 0.55
N TYR A 540 -23.76 12.84 1.08
CA TYR A 540 -22.74 13.54 0.30
C TYR A 540 -21.76 12.58 -0.34
N LYS A 541 -21.47 12.80 -1.62
CA LYS A 541 -20.46 12.00 -2.35
C LYS A 541 -19.44 12.91 -3.05
N THR A 542 -18.20 12.82 -2.63
CA THR A 542 -17.07 13.58 -3.19
C THR A 542 -16.43 12.90 -4.40
N GLY A 543 -16.83 11.67 -4.73
CA GLY A 543 -16.30 10.92 -5.86
C GLY A 543 -16.83 11.36 -7.22
N SER A 544 -16.10 11.01 -8.30
CA SER A 544 -16.39 11.43 -9.68
C SER A 544 -17.51 10.64 -10.38
N LYS A 545 -18.05 9.58 -9.76
CA LYS A 545 -19.07 8.74 -10.38
C LYS A 545 -20.45 9.14 -9.88
N VAL A 546 -21.38 9.35 -10.80
CA VAL A 546 -22.77 9.68 -10.54
C VAL A 546 -23.57 8.38 -10.52
N ALA A 547 -24.49 8.22 -9.56
CA ALA A 547 -25.48 7.16 -9.60
C ALA A 547 -26.39 7.38 -10.82
N ASN A 548 -26.56 6.35 -11.62
CA ASN A 548 -27.52 6.40 -12.72
C ASN A 548 -28.94 6.33 -12.16
N SER A 549 -29.92 6.82 -12.92
CA SER A 549 -31.33 6.58 -12.59
C SER A 549 -31.59 5.06 -12.58
N LEU A 550 -32.27 4.59 -11.56
CA LEU A 550 -32.66 3.19 -11.43
C LEU A 550 -33.92 2.93 -12.27
N LYS A 551 -34.05 1.73 -12.82
CA LYS A 551 -35.28 1.30 -13.48
C LYS A 551 -36.29 0.73 -12.49
N SER A 552 -35.80 0.11 -11.42
CA SER A 552 -36.63 -0.47 -10.38
C SER A 552 -35.83 -0.66 -9.08
N VAL A 553 -36.52 -0.96 -8.00
CA VAL A 553 -35.91 -1.33 -6.71
C VAL A 553 -35.04 -2.59 -6.83
N ASP A 554 -35.35 -3.50 -7.78
CA ASP A 554 -34.55 -4.71 -8.01
C ASP A 554 -33.08 -4.42 -8.31
N GLU A 555 -32.81 -3.35 -9.04
CA GLU A 555 -31.44 -3.00 -9.42
C GLU A 555 -30.54 -2.66 -8.22
N MET A 556 -31.12 -2.24 -7.08
CA MET A 556 -30.36 -1.97 -5.86
C MET A 556 -29.80 -3.24 -5.22
N PHE A 557 -30.42 -4.41 -5.52
CA PHE A 557 -30.05 -5.71 -4.96
C PHE A 557 -29.39 -6.65 -5.97
N ASP A 558 -29.16 -6.20 -7.22
CA ASP A 558 -28.49 -7.00 -8.26
C ASP A 558 -26.97 -6.72 -8.25
N PRO A 559 -26.11 -7.76 -8.06
CA PRO A 559 -24.67 -7.61 -8.09
C PRO A 559 -24.12 -6.90 -9.34
N LYS A 560 -24.80 -7.04 -10.48
CA LYS A 560 -24.38 -6.41 -11.75
C LYS A 560 -24.50 -4.88 -11.74
N PHE A 561 -25.42 -4.35 -10.96
CA PHE A 561 -25.64 -2.91 -10.84
C PHE A 561 -24.79 -2.30 -9.73
N LEU A 562 -24.48 -3.03 -8.68
CA LEU A 562 -23.59 -2.59 -7.61
C LEU A 562 -22.15 -2.34 -8.11
N ASP A 563 -21.69 -3.08 -9.10
CA ASP A 563 -20.41 -2.81 -9.77
C ASP A 563 -20.37 -1.45 -10.49
N LYS A 564 -21.55 -0.91 -10.86
CA LYS A 564 -21.67 0.42 -11.44
C LYS A 564 -21.79 1.54 -10.40
N LYS A 565 -21.54 1.23 -9.13
CA LYS A 565 -21.60 2.12 -7.95
C LYS A 565 -23.02 2.59 -7.55
N ASN A 566 -24.02 1.75 -7.76
CA ASN A 566 -25.36 1.96 -7.19
C ASN A 566 -25.46 1.53 -5.70
N ASP A 567 -24.33 1.20 -5.07
CA ASP A 567 -24.23 0.87 -3.66
C ASP A 567 -24.69 2.00 -2.73
N TYR A 568 -24.59 3.25 -3.17
CA TYR A 568 -25.05 4.42 -2.42
C TYR A 568 -26.59 4.57 -2.43
N THR A 569 -27.26 4.08 -3.48
CA THR A 569 -28.71 4.21 -3.63
C THR A 569 -29.48 3.43 -2.57
N MET A 570 -29.05 2.20 -2.25
CA MET A 570 -29.62 1.41 -1.17
C MET A 570 -29.47 2.11 0.19
N GLN A 571 -28.34 2.74 0.46
CA GLN A 571 -28.09 3.51 1.68
C GLN A 571 -29.06 4.67 1.82
N ALA A 572 -29.20 5.49 0.78
CA ALA A 572 -30.09 6.65 0.78
C ALA A 572 -31.57 6.25 0.91
N MET A 573 -31.98 5.17 0.22
CA MET A 573 -33.33 4.61 0.33
C MET A 573 -33.63 4.11 1.74
N LEU A 574 -32.74 3.32 2.32
CA LEU A 574 -32.91 2.77 3.66
C LEU A 574 -33.06 3.89 4.71
N TYR A 575 -32.17 4.88 4.67
CA TYR A 575 -32.21 5.98 5.62
C TYR A 575 -33.48 6.83 5.47
N SER A 576 -33.91 7.06 4.23
CA SER A 576 -35.17 7.78 3.98
C SER A 576 -36.41 7.00 4.48
N LEU A 577 -36.42 5.67 4.32
CA LEU A 577 -37.50 4.82 4.86
C LEU A 577 -37.50 4.82 6.40
N ILE A 578 -36.32 4.86 7.04
CA ILE A 578 -36.25 4.96 8.50
C ILE A 578 -36.90 6.27 8.98
N GLU A 579 -36.51 7.40 8.37
CA GLU A 579 -37.03 8.71 8.72
C GLU A 579 -38.55 8.86 8.41
N ALA A 580 -39.01 8.26 7.31
CA ALA A 580 -40.42 8.33 6.95
C ALA A 580 -41.34 7.53 7.90
N THR A 581 -40.84 6.41 8.44
CA THR A 581 -41.72 5.43 9.12
C THR A 581 -41.50 5.26 10.63
N ASN A 582 -40.26 5.52 11.11
CA ASN A 582 -39.87 5.22 12.48
C ASN A 582 -39.45 6.43 13.32
N ASP A 583 -39.18 7.58 12.73
CA ASP A 583 -38.69 8.74 13.46
C ASP A 583 -39.72 9.88 13.49
N ILE A 584 -40.61 9.83 14.48
CA ILE A 584 -41.61 10.87 14.71
C ILE A 584 -40.96 12.19 15.22
N GLU A 585 -39.83 12.10 15.89
CA GLU A 585 -39.14 13.27 16.45
C GLU A 585 -38.62 14.20 15.35
N HIS A 586 -38.09 13.65 14.29
CA HIS A 586 -37.59 14.43 13.15
C HIS A 586 -38.66 14.76 12.09
N ASN A 587 -39.75 13.98 12.04
CA ASN A 587 -40.83 14.19 11.09
C ASN A 587 -42.21 14.30 11.76
N PRO A 588 -42.45 15.24 12.69
CA PRO A 588 -43.66 15.34 13.44
C PRO A 588 -44.89 15.68 12.57
N ASN A 589 -44.69 16.26 11.41
CA ASN A 589 -45.73 16.64 10.46
C ASN A 589 -46.01 15.54 9.42
N HIS A 590 -45.34 14.40 9.49
CA HIS A 590 -45.46 13.30 8.53
C HIS A 590 -45.31 13.75 7.07
N HIS A 591 -44.35 14.64 6.82
CA HIS A 591 -43.98 15.04 5.47
C HIS A 591 -43.44 13.86 4.67
N ALA A 592 -43.71 13.85 3.37
CA ALA A 592 -43.06 12.93 2.44
C ALA A 592 -41.54 13.04 2.50
N VAL A 593 -40.84 11.91 2.42
CA VAL A 593 -39.38 11.86 2.53
C VAL A 593 -38.76 11.44 1.20
N SER A 594 -37.81 12.24 0.73
CA SER A 594 -37.08 12.01 -0.52
C SER A 594 -35.63 11.58 -0.26
N PRO A 595 -35.13 10.47 -0.86
CA PRO A 595 -33.72 10.13 -0.84
C PRO A 595 -32.93 11.01 -1.81
N ALA A 596 -31.79 11.52 -1.36
CA ALA A 596 -30.94 12.37 -2.17
C ALA A 596 -29.47 11.96 -2.08
N LEU A 597 -28.82 11.77 -3.24
CA LEU A 597 -27.39 11.56 -3.37
C LEU A 597 -26.74 12.77 -4.03
N LEU A 598 -25.99 13.50 -3.27
CA LEU A 598 -25.38 14.72 -3.74
C LEU A 598 -23.92 14.49 -4.20
N PHE A 599 -23.75 14.26 -5.50
CA PHE A 599 -22.43 14.15 -6.13
C PHE A 599 -21.87 15.54 -6.41
N ILE A 600 -21.08 16.05 -5.48
CA ILE A 600 -20.67 17.45 -5.46
C ILE A 600 -19.85 17.86 -6.70
N GLN A 601 -19.08 16.97 -7.30
CA GLN A 601 -18.31 17.25 -8.52
C GLN A 601 -19.20 17.57 -9.72
N HIS A 602 -20.41 17.01 -9.78
CA HIS A 602 -21.35 17.15 -10.88
C HIS A 602 -22.43 18.21 -10.62
N ALA A 603 -22.43 18.78 -9.44
CA ALA A 603 -23.42 19.73 -8.95
C ALA A 603 -23.38 21.12 -9.64
N GLY A 604 -22.48 21.32 -10.59
CA GLY A 604 -22.30 22.60 -11.29
C GLY A 604 -23.30 22.88 -12.41
N SER A 605 -24.03 21.86 -12.93
CA SER A 605 -25.02 22.06 -14.00
C SER A 605 -26.33 22.64 -13.46
N GLU A 606 -27.02 23.43 -14.29
CA GLU A 606 -28.30 24.06 -13.90
C GLU A 606 -29.40 23.00 -13.73
N ASP A 607 -29.35 21.90 -14.46
CA ASP A 607 -30.36 20.85 -14.45
C ASP A 607 -30.05 19.73 -13.42
N TYR A 608 -29.01 19.92 -12.60
CA TYR A 608 -28.65 18.89 -11.62
C TYR A 608 -29.65 18.84 -10.46
N THR A 609 -30.21 17.65 -10.20
CA THR A 609 -31.01 17.32 -9.02
C THR A 609 -30.30 16.23 -8.22
N PRO A 610 -30.17 16.36 -6.88
CA PRO A 610 -29.60 15.31 -6.04
C PRO A 610 -30.62 14.21 -5.69
N VAL A 611 -31.92 14.43 -5.94
CA VAL A 611 -32.98 13.46 -5.61
C VAL A 611 -32.86 12.23 -6.51
N LEU A 612 -32.95 11.04 -5.91
CA LEU A 612 -32.93 9.80 -6.68
C LEU A 612 -34.16 9.66 -7.56
N SER A 613 -33.99 9.03 -8.71
CA SER A 613 -35.06 8.74 -9.64
C SER A 613 -35.18 7.25 -9.94
N ILE A 614 -36.42 6.77 -10.06
CA ILE A 614 -36.77 5.44 -10.57
C ILE A 614 -37.58 5.65 -11.84
N ASP A 615 -37.18 4.98 -12.92
CA ASP A 615 -37.81 5.06 -14.24
C ASP A 615 -38.01 6.51 -14.74
N THR A 616 -36.97 7.35 -14.52
CA THR A 616 -36.93 8.80 -14.87
C THR A 616 -37.76 9.72 -13.97
N GLU A 617 -38.55 9.21 -13.03
CA GLU A 617 -39.32 10.00 -12.08
C GLU A 617 -38.56 10.18 -10.76
N GLU A 618 -38.51 11.41 -10.23
CA GLU A 618 -37.93 11.70 -8.92
C GLU A 618 -38.75 11.03 -7.80
N ILE A 619 -38.04 10.41 -6.85
CA ILE A 619 -38.67 9.82 -5.66
C ILE A 619 -39.05 10.97 -4.69
N THR A 620 -40.26 11.45 -4.79
CA THR A 620 -40.78 12.50 -3.89
C THR A 620 -41.22 11.95 -2.54
N ASP A 621 -41.66 10.69 -2.52
CA ASP A 621 -42.07 9.95 -1.32
C ASP A 621 -41.50 8.51 -1.38
N VAL A 622 -40.59 8.20 -0.47
CA VAL A 622 -39.96 6.88 -0.40
C VAL A 622 -40.90 5.77 0.05
N THR A 623 -41.99 6.10 0.75
CA THR A 623 -42.93 5.10 1.32
C THR A 623 -43.64 4.28 0.25
N VAL A 624 -43.78 4.82 -0.98
CA VAL A 624 -44.31 4.09 -2.13
C VAL A 624 -43.53 2.80 -2.44
N TYR A 625 -42.26 2.77 -2.11
CA TYR A 625 -41.34 1.66 -2.40
C TYR A 625 -41.02 0.80 -1.17
N GLU A 626 -41.62 1.09 -0.01
CA GLU A 626 -41.26 0.47 1.27
C GLU A 626 -41.45 -1.07 1.26
N GLU A 627 -42.60 -1.55 0.84
CA GLU A 627 -42.93 -2.98 0.88
C GLU A 627 -41.96 -3.80 0.01
N ASP A 628 -41.71 -3.35 -1.20
CA ASP A 628 -40.81 -4.06 -2.13
C ASP A 628 -39.36 -4.01 -1.66
N PHE A 629 -38.89 -2.85 -1.18
CA PHE A 629 -37.56 -2.67 -0.65
C PHE A 629 -37.30 -3.55 0.59
N LEU A 630 -38.19 -3.51 1.57
CA LEU A 630 -38.05 -4.29 2.81
C LEU A 630 -38.13 -5.80 2.56
N ARG A 631 -38.99 -6.25 1.65
CA ARG A 631 -39.08 -7.66 1.28
C ARG A 631 -37.72 -8.16 0.74
N LYS A 632 -37.06 -7.40 -0.13
CA LYS A 632 -35.77 -7.77 -0.69
C LYS A 632 -34.65 -7.69 0.34
N LEU A 633 -34.65 -6.64 1.16
CA LEU A 633 -33.66 -6.47 2.23
C LEU A 633 -33.75 -7.65 3.22
N THR A 634 -34.95 -8.02 3.65
CA THR A 634 -35.19 -9.16 4.54
C THR A 634 -34.72 -10.46 3.92
N HIS A 635 -34.98 -10.68 2.63
CA HIS A 635 -34.51 -11.87 1.92
C HIS A 635 -32.96 -11.99 1.93
N ILE A 636 -32.23 -10.91 1.68
CA ILE A 636 -30.75 -10.93 1.75
C ILE A 636 -30.27 -11.23 3.18
N LEU A 637 -30.90 -10.64 4.19
CA LEU A 637 -30.53 -10.87 5.58
C LEU A 637 -30.83 -12.31 6.03
N GLU A 638 -31.93 -12.91 5.56
CA GLU A 638 -32.24 -14.33 5.75
C GLU A 638 -31.22 -15.23 5.04
N GLU A 639 -30.80 -14.88 3.83
CA GLU A 639 -29.74 -15.58 3.08
C GLU A 639 -28.39 -15.57 3.81
N ILE A 640 -28.02 -14.42 4.41
CA ILE A 640 -26.78 -14.32 5.22
C ILE A 640 -26.81 -15.34 6.37
N HIS A 641 -27.95 -15.60 6.98
CA HIS A 641 -28.09 -16.52 8.11
C HIS A 641 -28.38 -17.97 7.68
N ASN A 642 -28.72 -18.22 6.43
CA ASN A 642 -29.06 -19.56 5.96
C ASN A 642 -27.82 -20.47 5.95
N PRO A 643 -27.80 -21.58 6.71
CA PRO A 643 -26.63 -22.48 6.79
C PRO A 643 -26.31 -23.18 5.45
N ASP A 644 -27.31 -23.39 4.58
CA ASP A 644 -27.13 -24.11 3.32
C ASP A 644 -26.47 -23.26 2.22
N ILE A 645 -26.31 -21.95 2.45
CA ILE A 645 -25.72 -21.04 1.49
C ILE A 645 -24.29 -20.70 1.92
N ALA A 646 -23.31 -21.26 1.23
CA ALA A 646 -21.90 -21.01 1.50
C ALA A 646 -21.45 -19.58 1.10
N PHE A 647 -20.33 -19.14 1.68
CA PHE A 647 -19.66 -17.91 1.25
C PHE A 647 -18.78 -18.19 0.03
N GLU A 648 -19.33 -17.92 -1.14
CA GLU A 648 -18.69 -18.11 -2.42
C GLU A 648 -18.08 -16.81 -2.96
N PRO A 649 -16.99 -16.89 -3.77
CA PRO A 649 -16.47 -15.73 -4.47
C PRO A 649 -17.43 -15.25 -5.54
N THR A 650 -17.43 -13.95 -5.83
CA THR A 650 -18.24 -13.37 -6.90
C THR A 650 -17.93 -14.00 -8.27
N SER A 651 -18.95 -14.13 -9.11
CA SER A 651 -18.78 -14.52 -10.51
C SER A 651 -18.20 -13.41 -11.39
N ASN A 652 -18.18 -12.16 -10.91
CA ASN A 652 -17.69 -11.01 -11.65
C ASN A 652 -16.18 -10.77 -11.38
N PRO A 653 -15.28 -11.02 -12.36
CA PRO A 653 -13.85 -10.82 -12.19
C PRO A 653 -13.46 -9.35 -11.93
N ASN A 654 -14.26 -8.39 -12.42
CA ASN A 654 -13.95 -6.97 -12.26
C ASN A 654 -14.02 -6.52 -10.79
N SER A 655 -14.90 -7.12 -10.00
CA SER A 655 -15.00 -6.85 -8.56
C SER A 655 -13.75 -7.32 -7.78
N CYS A 656 -12.92 -8.19 -8.39
CA CYS A 656 -11.69 -8.70 -7.78
C CYS A 656 -10.46 -7.83 -8.08
N ASN A 657 -10.50 -6.90 -9.05
CA ASN A 657 -9.32 -6.13 -9.46
C ASN A 657 -8.70 -5.30 -8.33
N TYR A 658 -9.54 -4.73 -7.48
CA TYR A 658 -9.13 -3.90 -6.33
C TYR A 658 -9.55 -4.52 -4.99
N CYS A 659 -9.78 -5.84 -4.97
CA CYS A 659 -10.19 -6.52 -3.74
C CYS A 659 -8.95 -6.80 -2.87
N PRO A 660 -8.91 -6.32 -1.61
CA PRO A 660 -7.77 -6.55 -0.72
C PRO A 660 -7.56 -8.03 -0.38
N TYR A 661 -8.60 -8.84 -0.52
CA TYR A 661 -8.57 -10.29 -0.26
C TYR A 661 -8.32 -11.15 -1.50
N LYS A 662 -7.98 -10.55 -2.64
CA LYS A 662 -7.79 -11.27 -3.93
C LYS A 662 -6.83 -12.45 -3.81
N GLN A 663 -5.66 -12.23 -3.19
CA GLN A 663 -4.65 -13.28 -3.00
C GLN A 663 -5.16 -14.42 -2.09
N MET A 664 -5.96 -14.09 -1.07
CA MET A 664 -6.54 -15.07 -0.16
C MET A 664 -7.64 -15.92 -0.83
N CYS A 665 -8.36 -15.34 -1.80
CA CYS A 665 -9.34 -16.03 -2.62
C CYS A 665 -8.71 -16.97 -3.65
N GLY A 666 -7.41 -16.81 -3.95
CA GLY A 666 -6.76 -17.52 -5.04
C GLY A 666 -7.12 -17.00 -6.44
N ARG A 667 -7.44 -15.70 -6.59
CA ARG A 667 -7.82 -15.06 -7.85
C ARG A 667 -6.86 -13.97 -8.29
#